data_89b93d9eac5628fe79f002a6e8e002ee
#
_entry.id   89b93d9eac5628fe79f002a6e8e002ee
#
_cell.length_a   1.000
_cell.length_b   1.000
_cell.length_c   1.000
_cell.angle_alpha   90.00
_cell.angle_beta   90.00
_cell.angle_gamma   90.00
#
_symmetry.space_group_name_H-M   'P 1'
#
loop_
_entity.id
_entity.type
_entity.pdbx_description
1 polymer ?
#
loop_
_entity_poly.entity_id
_entity_poly.type
_entity_poly.pdbx_seq_one_letter_code
_entity_poly.pdbx_strand_id
1 'polypeptide(L)'
;MLLWYWLGCWLCGALVPYVHARNDQRPSIDFNGIVDALQSADIQPLRNGSQCERQLVALVAGVQAKEFWTVKLLDSWGKWPAGIFAGNMYELGHYDECVDLRHSYGPPGSPSTLQGRYCMLTVPLHGLLQQMRRPYAPRIMPGSSDGQWAAYLGVCIPSACTADRFRQFLETVVPGLPPVQLRCNELAPALGTTQWVGLSIFGVVVLLAVASTLYEAISLCRRRTPHRNLIIFSLYHNGRKLLATHRRAPSAAVKSSSIDCINGIRVLSMVWVVFSHNYVRIGMQPIYNSHVILTWLESYHSVLVVASTVSVDTFFLLSGLLTCWSILNALDRHGRLNLPVMYLHRYLRLTPALAALVLFSATLMRYVGSGPFWDGAMTLTEEPCRTYWWSALLYVQNYVNPQEVCLGHSWYLSVDMQLYLLAPLLVYPLWRWGRRVLLLLAGLTVASMATVCALFFAHHLRLSFLAVDEERLRHVYTYYPTHTRAGAWLVGVMFGYVLQRTRKHYVLLPRWSVALGWALAALGMLAILLADHPIQQPDYETLPQAVDAAYESLSRVCWATAIGWIVFACVNGYGGPINELLGATVWQPLGRLSYAIYLLHLPIQLMMAGSARLPYYFTDLLAAYQFWGDIGFTLTLALLWTLLFESPIIGLERMLFGRGKSPADKGSLEKDTPNADNGSEARVIPKSLSLTIQTARL
;
A
#
# COMPACT_ATOMS: atom_id res chain seq x y z
N MET A 1 -5.35 -41.90 30.87
CA MET A 1 -5.74 -40.57 30.39
C MET A 1 -7.24 -40.42 30.04
N LEU A 2 -7.98 -41.47 29.91
CA LEU A 2 -9.46 -41.43 29.64
C LEU A 2 -10.34 -41.41 30.89
N LEU A 3 -9.81 -41.68 32.09
CA LEU A 3 -10.56 -41.67 33.34
C LEU A 3 -10.66 -40.29 34.02
N TRP A 4 -9.85 -39.31 33.62
CA TRP A 4 -9.88 -37.92 34.14
C TRP A 4 -10.87 -37.04 33.41
N TYR A 5 -11.28 -37.42 32.21
CA TYR A 5 -12.27 -36.65 31.41
C TYR A 5 -13.72 -36.88 31.88
N TRP A 6 -14.03 -38.01 32.52
CA TRP A 6 -15.38 -38.35 33.01
C TRP A 6 -15.68 -37.83 34.42
N LEU A 7 -14.66 -37.59 35.24
CA LEU A 7 -14.84 -37.00 36.59
C LEU A 7 -14.98 -35.48 36.59
N GLY A 8 -14.49 -34.76 35.53
CA GLY A 8 -14.65 -33.32 35.37
C GLY A 8 -16.05 -32.87 34.99
N CYS A 9 -16.80 -33.69 34.25
CA CYS A 9 -18.18 -33.38 33.85
C CYS A 9 -19.23 -33.58 34.96
N TRP A 10 -18.95 -34.38 35.98
CA TRP A 10 -19.91 -34.63 37.06
C TRP A 10 -19.83 -33.64 38.23
N LEU A 11 -18.72 -32.95 38.38
CA LEU A 11 -18.53 -31.92 39.42
C LEU A 11 -18.95 -30.50 38.99
N CYS A 12 -19.10 -30.23 37.68
CA CYS A 12 -19.69 -28.98 37.21
C CYS A 12 -21.21 -28.90 37.23
N GLY A 13 -21.90 -30.06 37.40
CA GLY A 13 -23.36 -30.11 37.46
C GLY A 13 -23.98 -29.93 38.85
N ALA A 14 -23.18 -29.88 39.93
CA ALA A 14 -23.70 -29.95 41.31
C ALA A 14 -23.49 -28.69 42.18
N LEU A 15 -22.97 -27.59 41.60
CA LEU A 15 -22.73 -26.33 42.33
C LEU A 15 -23.26 -25.10 41.59
N VAL A 16 -24.49 -25.15 41.11
CA VAL A 16 -25.25 -23.93 40.83
C VAL A 16 -26.23 -23.72 41.99
N PRO A 17 -25.94 -22.84 42.95
CA PRO A 17 -26.97 -22.44 43.91
C PRO A 17 -28.01 -21.63 43.11
N TYR A 18 -29.28 -22.03 43.26
CA TYR A 18 -30.44 -21.27 42.84
C TYR A 18 -30.41 -19.90 43.54
N VAL A 19 -29.80 -18.92 42.87
CA VAL A 19 -29.94 -17.52 43.25
C VAL A 19 -31.28 -17.06 42.68
N HIS A 20 -32.26 -16.93 43.55
CA HIS A 20 -33.48 -16.20 43.24
C HIS A 20 -33.10 -14.80 42.79
N ALA A 21 -33.22 -14.53 41.49
CA ALA A 21 -33.01 -13.23 40.89
C ALA A 21 -34.11 -12.28 41.39
N ARG A 22 -33.74 -11.31 42.21
CA ARG A 22 -34.47 -10.06 42.33
C ARG A 22 -34.52 -9.43 40.95
N ASN A 23 -35.70 -8.95 40.58
CA ASN A 23 -36.04 -8.20 39.37
C ASN A 23 -35.16 -6.96 39.19
N ASP A 24 -33.94 -7.13 38.70
CA ASP A 24 -33.12 -6.10 38.12
C ASP A 24 -33.09 -6.37 36.61
N GLN A 25 -33.97 -5.68 35.89
CA GLN A 25 -34.02 -5.71 34.43
C GLN A 25 -32.70 -5.19 33.88
N ARG A 26 -31.75 -6.08 33.63
CA ARG A 26 -30.50 -5.76 32.92
C ARG A 26 -30.71 -6.06 31.45
N PRO A 27 -30.45 -5.11 30.54
CA PRO A 27 -30.55 -5.38 29.13
C PRO A 27 -29.36 -6.25 28.71
N SER A 28 -29.57 -7.54 28.60
CA SER A 28 -28.71 -8.42 27.80
C SER A 28 -29.30 -8.47 26.40
N ILE A 29 -28.53 -8.03 25.39
CA ILE A 29 -28.92 -8.25 24.01
C ILE A 29 -28.72 -9.75 23.74
N ASP A 30 -29.77 -10.50 23.92
CA ASP A 30 -29.86 -11.91 23.54
C ASP A 30 -30.53 -11.98 22.15
N PHE A 31 -29.91 -12.68 21.23
CA PHE A 31 -30.46 -12.88 19.86
C PHE A 31 -31.86 -13.54 19.95
N ASN A 32 -32.05 -14.52 20.84
CA ASN A 32 -33.34 -15.15 21.04
C ASN A 32 -34.37 -14.15 21.55
N GLY A 33 -33.99 -13.27 22.48
CA GLY A 33 -34.85 -12.19 22.96
C GLY A 33 -35.29 -11.22 21.88
N ILE A 34 -34.45 -10.93 20.89
CA ILE A 34 -34.83 -10.12 19.74
C ILE A 34 -35.83 -10.87 18.84
N VAL A 35 -35.60 -12.16 18.60
CA VAL A 35 -36.52 -12.99 17.80
C VAL A 35 -37.87 -13.08 18.47
N ASP A 36 -37.92 -13.34 19.79
CA ASP A 36 -39.14 -13.40 20.58
C ASP A 36 -39.88 -12.04 20.59
N ALA A 37 -39.15 -10.94 20.71
CA ALA A 37 -39.70 -9.60 20.63
C ALA A 37 -40.31 -9.29 19.24
N LEU A 38 -39.68 -9.74 18.16
CA LEU A 38 -40.20 -9.60 16.80
C LEU A 38 -41.45 -10.48 16.60
N GLN A 39 -41.51 -11.70 17.21
CA GLN A 39 -42.66 -12.57 17.14
C GLN A 39 -43.87 -12.01 17.88
N SER A 40 -43.66 -11.22 18.94
CA SER A 40 -44.73 -10.61 19.75
C SER A 40 -45.03 -9.15 19.38
N ALA A 41 -44.30 -8.57 18.42
CA ALA A 41 -44.44 -7.14 18.05
C ALA A 41 -45.84 -6.82 17.50
N ASP A 42 -46.45 -5.71 18.00
CA ASP A 42 -47.68 -5.16 17.42
C ASP A 42 -47.30 -4.27 16.19
N ILE A 43 -47.82 -4.66 15.03
CA ILE A 43 -47.53 -4.01 13.75
C ILE A 43 -48.61 -3.03 13.31
N GLN A 44 -49.74 -2.85 14.10
CA GLN A 44 -50.84 -1.98 13.73
C GLN A 44 -50.43 -0.52 13.46
N PRO A 45 -49.50 0.07 14.23
CA PRO A 45 -49.05 1.45 14.03
C PRO A 45 -48.30 1.70 12.70
N LEU A 46 -47.73 0.67 12.08
CA LEU A 46 -46.82 0.75 10.93
C LEU A 46 -47.55 0.56 9.56
N ARG A 47 -48.84 0.18 9.55
CA ARG A 47 -49.55 -0.27 8.33
C ARG A 47 -49.71 0.79 7.22
N ASN A 48 -49.75 2.06 7.56
CA ASN A 48 -50.03 3.16 6.58
C ASN A 48 -48.80 4.06 6.35
N GLY A 49 -47.61 3.57 6.63
CA GLY A 49 -46.39 4.36 6.67
C GLY A 49 -45.58 4.37 5.37
N SER A 50 -44.34 4.82 5.51
CA SER A 50 -43.32 4.88 4.47
C SER A 50 -43.02 3.51 3.87
N GLN A 51 -42.22 3.45 2.77
CA GLN A 51 -41.81 2.17 2.18
C GLN A 51 -41.02 1.28 3.19
N CYS A 52 -40.19 1.90 4.04
CA CYS A 52 -39.50 1.20 5.13
C CYS A 52 -40.49 0.54 6.09
N GLU A 53 -41.51 1.27 6.57
CA GLU A 53 -42.50 0.75 7.51
C GLU A 53 -43.28 -0.40 6.91
N ARG A 54 -43.67 -0.34 5.62
CA ARG A 54 -44.32 -1.45 4.91
C ARG A 54 -43.40 -2.70 4.84
N GLN A 55 -42.07 -2.50 4.62
CA GLN A 55 -41.12 -3.60 4.63
C GLN A 55 -40.90 -4.18 6.04
N LEU A 56 -40.95 -3.34 7.08
CA LEU A 56 -40.88 -3.80 8.48
C LEU A 56 -42.12 -4.61 8.88
N VAL A 57 -43.31 -4.18 8.44
CA VAL A 57 -44.56 -4.94 8.60
C VAL A 57 -44.45 -6.31 7.93
N ALA A 58 -43.95 -6.36 6.69
CA ALA A 58 -43.74 -7.62 5.99
C ALA A 58 -42.71 -8.51 6.72
N LEU A 59 -41.63 -7.92 7.27
CA LEU A 59 -40.65 -8.62 8.06
C LEU A 59 -41.25 -9.25 9.31
N VAL A 60 -41.97 -8.47 10.14
CA VAL A 60 -42.59 -8.96 11.38
C VAL A 60 -43.64 -10.02 11.07
N ALA A 61 -44.52 -9.81 10.09
CA ALA A 61 -45.51 -10.77 9.66
C ALA A 61 -44.87 -12.09 9.19
N GLY A 62 -43.80 -12.00 8.40
CA GLY A 62 -43.09 -13.19 7.95
C GLY A 62 -42.34 -13.93 9.07
N VAL A 63 -41.82 -13.21 10.09
CA VAL A 63 -41.24 -13.85 11.32
C VAL A 63 -42.31 -14.57 12.09
N GLN A 64 -43.50 -13.95 12.28
CA GLN A 64 -44.65 -14.59 12.97
C GLN A 64 -45.15 -15.81 12.20
N ALA A 65 -45.19 -15.75 10.88
CA ALA A 65 -45.57 -16.86 10.01
C ALA A 65 -44.44 -17.89 9.79
N LYS A 66 -43.24 -17.66 10.34
CA LYS A 66 -42.04 -18.51 10.15
C LYS A 66 -41.70 -18.72 8.67
N GLU A 67 -41.85 -17.70 7.84
CA GLU A 67 -41.49 -17.76 6.44
C GLU A 67 -39.98 -17.90 6.23
N PHE A 68 -39.57 -18.75 5.29
CA PHE A 68 -38.16 -19.11 5.08
C PHE A 68 -37.24 -17.89 4.82
N TRP A 69 -37.72 -16.88 4.10
CA TRP A 69 -36.93 -15.69 3.82
C TRP A 69 -36.61 -14.86 5.08
N THR A 70 -37.53 -14.85 6.07
CA THR A 70 -37.28 -14.15 7.35
C THR A 70 -36.30 -14.92 8.23
N VAL A 71 -36.37 -16.25 8.19
CA VAL A 71 -35.38 -17.09 8.85
C VAL A 71 -34.00 -16.84 8.25
N LYS A 72 -33.90 -16.80 6.93
CA LYS A 72 -32.67 -16.49 6.21
C LYS A 72 -32.14 -15.10 6.55
N LEU A 73 -33.02 -14.08 6.62
CA LEU A 73 -32.63 -12.73 7.04
C LEU A 73 -32.07 -12.72 8.47
N LEU A 74 -32.72 -13.38 9.41
CA LEU A 74 -32.27 -13.44 10.81
C LEU A 74 -31.03 -14.34 10.97
N ASP A 75 -30.89 -15.40 10.17
CA ASP A 75 -29.70 -16.26 10.19
C ASP A 75 -28.44 -15.50 9.74
N SER A 76 -28.59 -14.58 8.79
CA SER A 76 -27.50 -13.71 8.34
C SER A 76 -27.01 -12.72 9.40
N TRP A 77 -27.73 -12.54 10.51
CA TRP A 77 -27.30 -11.65 11.59
C TRP A 77 -26.14 -12.25 12.38
N GLY A 78 -25.18 -11.40 12.75
CA GLY A 78 -24.15 -11.72 13.73
C GLY A 78 -24.77 -12.03 15.09
N LYS A 79 -24.28 -13.11 15.72
CA LYS A 79 -24.64 -13.47 17.07
C LYS A 79 -23.66 -12.79 18.04
N TRP A 80 -23.84 -13.01 19.37
CA TRP A 80 -22.88 -12.44 20.33
C TRP A 80 -21.49 -13.05 20.12
N PRO A 81 -20.40 -12.22 19.97
CA PRO A 81 -19.09 -12.74 19.62
C PRO A 81 -18.49 -13.60 20.73
N ALA A 82 -17.97 -14.76 20.36
CA ALA A 82 -17.15 -15.57 21.23
C ALA A 82 -15.74 -14.98 21.33
N GLY A 83 -15.11 -15.05 22.51
CA GLY A 83 -13.73 -14.61 22.69
C GLY A 83 -13.55 -13.08 22.85
N ILE A 84 -14.54 -12.38 23.38
CA ILE A 84 -14.44 -10.94 23.68
C ILE A 84 -13.19 -10.64 24.53
N PHE A 85 -12.89 -11.49 25.52
CA PHE A 85 -11.69 -11.33 26.36
C PHE A 85 -10.37 -11.65 25.64
N ALA A 86 -10.45 -12.37 24.53
CA ALA A 86 -9.34 -12.57 23.61
C ALA A 86 -9.26 -11.45 22.54
N GLY A 87 -10.16 -10.46 22.62
CA GLY A 87 -10.19 -9.30 21.76
C GLY A 87 -11.04 -9.45 20.49
N ASN A 88 -11.88 -10.50 20.42
CA ASN A 88 -12.86 -10.58 19.35
C ASN A 88 -14.02 -9.62 19.63
N MET A 89 -14.00 -8.46 18.98
CA MET A 89 -15.08 -7.48 19.10
C MET A 89 -16.05 -7.54 17.91
N TYR A 90 -15.84 -8.42 16.95
CA TYR A 90 -16.59 -8.46 15.70
C TYR A 90 -17.28 -9.80 15.50
N GLU A 91 -18.57 -9.74 15.19
CA GLU A 91 -19.33 -10.88 14.67
C GLU A 91 -20.10 -10.41 13.44
N LEU A 92 -19.57 -10.72 12.27
CA LEU A 92 -20.02 -10.12 11.02
C LEU A 92 -21.30 -10.76 10.47
N GLY A 93 -21.76 -11.88 11.02
CA GLY A 93 -22.86 -12.65 10.45
C GLY A 93 -22.52 -13.13 9.02
N HIS A 94 -23.52 -13.27 8.19
CA HIS A 94 -23.33 -13.72 6.81
C HIS A 94 -23.67 -12.63 5.81
N TYR A 95 -22.69 -11.82 5.42
CA TYR A 95 -22.84 -10.65 4.54
C TYR A 95 -23.54 -10.99 3.22
N ASP A 96 -23.04 -12.03 2.51
CA ASP A 96 -23.53 -12.37 1.18
C ASP A 96 -24.98 -12.89 1.23
N GLU A 97 -25.35 -13.64 2.26
CA GLU A 97 -26.74 -14.08 2.49
C GLU A 97 -27.71 -12.90 2.67
N CYS A 98 -27.26 -11.85 3.37
CA CYS A 98 -28.03 -10.63 3.54
C CYS A 98 -28.25 -9.90 2.23
N VAL A 99 -27.18 -9.58 1.47
CA VAL A 99 -27.29 -8.75 0.28
C VAL A 99 -27.94 -9.45 -0.91
N ASP A 100 -27.90 -10.79 -0.93
CA ASP A 100 -28.56 -11.61 -1.95
C ASP A 100 -30.06 -11.87 -1.62
N LEU A 101 -30.50 -11.51 -0.42
CA LEU A 101 -31.88 -11.70 -0.02
C LEU A 101 -32.81 -10.82 -0.86
N ARG A 102 -33.77 -11.46 -1.53
CA ARG A 102 -34.85 -10.79 -2.26
C ARG A 102 -36.17 -11.49 -1.99
N HIS A 103 -37.17 -10.73 -1.58
CA HIS A 103 -38.51 -11.22 -1.36
C HIS A 103 -39.56 -10.26 -1.95
N SER A 104 -40.57 -10.82 -2.59
CA SER A 104 -41.69 -10.03 -3.16
C SER A 104 -42.85 -10.03 -2.16
N TYR A 105 -43.32 -8.85 -1.79
CA TYR A 105 -44.43 -8.65 -0.86
C TYR A 105 -45.46 -7.69 -1.45
N GLY A 106 -46.69 -7.72 -0.91
CA GLY A 106 -47.80 -6.83 -1.33
C GLY A 106 -48.90 -7.54 -2.12
N PRO A 107 -49.92 -6.83 -2.60
CA PRO A 107 -51.09 -7.44 -3.23
C PRO A 107 -50.74 -8.08 -4.59
N PRO A 108 -51.47 -9.15 -4.96
CA PRO A 108 -51.36 -9.73 -6.31
C PRO A 108 -51.69 -8.67 -7.36
N GLY A 109 -50.78 -8.34 -8.26
CA GLY A 109 -50.92 -7.34 -9.31
C GLY A 109 -49.99 -6.12 -9.19
N SER A 110 -49.45 -5.82 -8.01
CA SER A 110 -48.40 -4.83 -7.81
C SER A 110 -47.40 -5.23 -6.71
N PRO A 111 -46.62 -6.29 -6.95
CA PRO A 111 -45.66 -6.77 -5.94
C PRO A 111 -44.53 -5.74 -5.77
N SER A 112 -44.23 -5.43 -4.53
CA SER A 112 -43.02 -4.68 -4.15
C SER A 112 -41.91 -5.65 -3.76
N THR A 113 -40.66 -5.31 -4.08
CA THR A 113 -39.51 -6.16 -3.73
C THR A 113 -38.83 -5.64 -2.48
N LEU A 114 -38.61 -6.52 -1.50
CA LEU A 114 -37.73 -6.32 -0.37
C LEU A 114 -36.37 -6.90 -0.72
N GLN A 115 -35.33 -6.13 -0.53
CA GLN A 115 -33.94 -6.57 -0.65
C GLN A 115 -33.26 -6.40 0.71
N GLY A 116 -32.34 -7.30 1.07
CA GLY A 116 -31.53 -7.17 2.26
C GLY A 116 -30.47 -6.08 2.10
N ARG A 117 -30.23 -5.31 3.16
CA ARG A 117 -29.16 -4.31 3.28
C ARG A 117 -28.34 -4.63 4.52
N TYR A 118 -27.04 -4.80 4.33
CA TYR A 118 -26.15 -5.10 5.45
C TYR A 118 -25.82 -3.83 6.22
N CYS A 119 -25.86 -3.92 7.54
CA CYS A 119 -25.49 -2.85 8.47
C CYS A 119 -24.61 -3.41 9.60
N MET A 120 -23.75 -2.57 10.15
CA MET A 120 -22.98 -2.86 11.35
C MET A 120 -23.63 -2.17 12.54
N LEU A 121 -24.02 -2.96 13.52
CA LEU A 121 -24.57 -2.54 14.80
C LEU A 121 -23.42 -2.42 15.80
N THR A 122 -23.25 -1.25 16.40
CA THR A 122 -22.26 -0.99 17.45
C THR A 122 -22.95 -1.00 18.80
N VAL A 123 -22.53 -1.91 19.67
CA VAL A 123 -23.08 -2.10 21.02
C VAL A 123 -22.01 -1.72 22.05
N PRO A 124 -22.21 -0.67 22.84
CA PRO A 124 -21.24 -0.27 23.86
C PRO A 124 -21.19 -1.31 25.00
N LEU A 125 -19.96 -1.72 25.37
CA LEU A 125 -19.68 -2.72 26.41
C LEU A 125 -19.40 -2.09 27.80
N HIS A 126 -19.51 -0.79 27.92
CA HIS A 126 -19.05 -0.05 29.12
C HIS A 126 -19.73 -0.54 30.41
N GLY A 127 -21.03 -0.79 30.41
CA GLY A 127 -21.78 -1.31 31.55
C GLY A 127 -21.39 -2.74 31.96
N LEU A 128 -21.00 -3.57 31.00
CA LEU A 128 -20.59 -4.96 31.24
C LEU A 128 -19.20 -5.02 31.89
N LEU A 129 -18.28 -4.18 31.43
CA LEU A 129 -16.88 -4.18 31.87
C LEU A 129 -16.64 -3.45 33.21
N GLN A 130 -17.45 -2.45 33.54
CA GLN A 130 -17.38 -1.75 34.84
C GLN A 130 -17.71 -2.66 36.01
N GLN A 131 -18.46 -3.73 35.80
CA GLN A 131 -18.82 -4.72 36.82
C GLN A 131 -17.71 -5.75 37.05
N MET A 132 -16.73 -5.85 36.16
CA MET A 132 -15.59 -6.73 36.34
C MET A 132 -14.55 -6.09 37.25
N ARG A 133 -14.13 -6.81 38.33
CA ARG A 133 -13.06 -6.35 39.20
C ARG A 133 -11.78 -6.08 38.42
N ARG A 134 -11.17 -4.93 38.60
CA ARG A 134 -10.05 -4.31 37.89
C ARG A 134 -8.79 -5.15 37.53
N PRO A 135 -8.44 -6.33 38.11
CA PRO A 135 -7.20 -6.98 37.67
C PRO A 135 -7.24 -7.58 36.27
N TYR A 136 -8.41 -7.71 35.65
CA TYR A 136 -8.59 -8.36 34.34
C TYR A 136 -9.09 -7.42 33.21
N ALA A 137 -9.10 -6.10 33.42
CA ALA A 137 -9.37 -5.18 32.33
C ALA A 137 -8.24 -5.33 31.30
N PRO A 138 -8.50 -5.85 30.10
CA PRO A 138 -7.46 -5.94 29.07
C PRO A 138 -6.90 -4.54 28.81
N ARG A 139 -5.59 -4.45 28.65
CA ARG A 139 -4.92 -3.21 28.21
C ARG A 139 -5.61 -2.72 26.94
N ILE A 140 -5.83 -1.43 26.86
CA ILE A 140 -6.57 -0.71 25.81
C ILE A 140 -6.27 -1.29 24.43
N MET A 141 -7.33 -1.70 23.71
CA MET A 141 -7.20 -2.13 22.33
C MET A 141 -7.20 -0.94 21.38
N PRO A 142 -6.36 -0.96 20.31
CA PRO A 142 -6.36 0.09 19.30
C PRO A 142 -7.72 0.11 18.58
N GLY A 143 -8.37 1.26 18.53
CA GLY A 143 -9.57 1.45 17.72
C GLY A 143 -10.72 2.26 18.33
N SER A 144 -10.68 2.65 19.60
CA SER A 144 -11.65 3.57 20.15
C SER A 144 -10.99 4.91 20.48
N SER A 145 -11.33 5.95 19.75
CA SER A 145 -10.91 7.35 20.02
C SER A 145 -11.35 7.85 21.41
N ASP A 146 -12.32 7.17 22.04
CA ASP A 146 -12.94 7.61 23.29
C ASP A 146 -12.80 6.59 24.46
N GLY A 147 -11.95 5.57 24.33
CA GLY A 147 -11.76 4.57 25.39
C GLY A 147 -13.01 3.70 25.64
N GLN A 148 -14.02 3.76 24.76
CA GLN A 148 -15.26 3.01 24.93
C GLN A 148 -15.17 1.68 24.19
N TRP A 149 -15.30 0.60 24.95
CA TRP A 149 -15.38 -0.76 24.41
C TRP A 149 -16.73 -0.98 23.73
N ALA A 150 -16.73 -1.51 22.51
CA ALA A 150 -17.93 -1.82 21.77
C ALA A 150 -17.80 -3.16 21.04
N ALA A 151 -18.88 -3.92 21.00
CA ALA A 151 -19.03 -5.05 20.09
C ALA A 151 -19.68 -4.58 18.79
N TYR A 152 -19.24 -5.17 17.68
CA TYR A 152 -19.69 -4.86 16.34
C TYR A 152 -20.40 -6.10 15.77
N LEU A 153 -21.70 -5.98 15.53
CA LEU A 153 -22.53 -7.08 15.04
C LEU A 153 -23.06 -6.76 13.64
N GLY A 154 -22.86 -7.66 12.70
CA GLY A 154 -23.48 -7.56 11.38
C GLY A 154 -24.98 -7.82 11.47
N VAL A 155 -25.81 -6.95 10.92
CA VAL A 155 -27.26 -7.12 10.88
C VAL A 155 -27.80 -6.87 9.48
N CYS A 156 -28.78 -7.64 9.08
CA CYS A 156 -29.48 -7.49 7.82
C CYS A 156 -30.80 -6.74 8.03
N ILE A 157 -31.00 -5.66 7.29
CA ILE A 157 -32.22 -4.86 7.37
C ILE A 157 -32.89 -4.75 6.00
N PRO A 158 -34.19 -4.42 5.94
CA PRO A 158 -34.84 -4.08 4.66
C PRO A 158 -34.21 -2.86 3.99
N SER A 159 -33.92 -2.96 2.68
CA SER A 159 -33.16 -1.92 1.94
C SER A 159 -33.82 -0.54 1.89
N ALA A 160 -35.15 -0.46 2.02
CA ALA A 160 -35.85 0.82 2.08
C ALA A 160 -35.68 1.53 3.43
N CYS A 161 -35.11 0.87 4.44
CA CYS A 161 -34.92 1.46 5.76
C CYS A 161 -33.56 2.16 5.85
N THR A 162 -33.58 3.37 6.42
CA THR A 162 -32.37 4.05 6.87
C THR A 162 -31.90 3.47 8.21
N ALA A 163 -30.65 3.65 8.55
CA ALA A 163 -30.09 3.22 9.82
C ALA A 163 -30.90 3.74 11.02
N ASP A 164 -31.26 5.05 11.02
CA ASP A 164 -32.00 5.66 12.12
C ASP A 164 -33.44 5.13 12.25
N ARG A 165 -34.13 4.89 11.13
CA ARG A 165 -35.49 4.34 11.15
C ARG A 165 -35.51 2.90 11.68
N PHE A 166 -34.53 2.10 11.26
CA PHE A 166 -34.42 0.73 11.76
C PHE A 166 -34.01 0.70 13.24
N ARG A 167 -33.14 1.59 13.68
CA ARG A 167 -32.78 1.75 15.09
C ARG A 167 -33.99 2.11 15.94
N GLN A 168 -34.81 3.10 15.54
CA GLN A 168 -36.07 3.47 16.22
C GLN A 168 -37.04 2.28 16.32
N PHE A 169 -37.14 1.50 15.24
CA PHE A 169 -37.95 0.28 15.24
C PHE A 169 -37.43 -0.74 16.27
N LEU A 170 -36.12 -1.00 16.33
CA LEU A 170 -35.52 -1.90 17.31
C LEU A 170 -35.76 -1.40 18.75
N GLU A 171 -35.59 -0.12 19.02
CA GLU A 171 -35.86 0.48 20.33
C GLU A 171 -37.34 0.33 20.77
N THR A 172 -38.26 0.34 19.79
CA THR A 172 -39.69 0.13 20.06
C THR A 172 -40.02 -1.33 20.33
N VAL A 173 -39.38 -2.25 19.56
CA VAL A 173 -39.67 -3.70 19.65
C VAL A 173 -38.92 -4.34 20.81
N VAL A 174 -37.73 -3.86 21.16
CA VAL A 174 -36.89 -4.41 22.24
C VAL A 174 -36.75 -3.36 23.35
N PRO A 175 -37.67 -3.33 24.32
CA PRO A 175 -37.58 -2.39 25.43
C PRO A 175 -36.31 -2.60 26.25
N GLY A 176 -35.57 -1.52 26.56
CA GLY A 176 -34.33 -1.59 27.34
C GLY A 176 -33.08 -1.88 26.49
N LEU A 177 -33.17 -1.82 25.17
CA LEU A 177 -32.01 -1.84 24.30
C LEU A 177 -31.06 -0.70 24.69
N PRO A 178 -29.75 -0.95 24.96
CA PRO A 178 -28.80 0.13 25.21
C PRO A 178 -28.69 1.04 23.99
N PRO A 179 -28.19 2.27 24.14
CA PRO A 179 -28.03 3.16 23.02
C PRO A 179 -27.04 2.53 22.02
N VAL A 180 -27.58 2.09 20.89
CA VAL A 180 -26.83 1.46 19.80
C VAL A 180 -26.63 2.41 18.64
N GLN A 181 -25.52 2.27 17.93
CA GLN A 181 -25.30 2.95 16.67
C GLN A 181 -25.40 1.93 15.54
N LEU A 182 -26.05 2.33 14.45
CA LEU A 182 -26.20 1.50 13.26
C LEU A 182 -25.58 2.21 12.07
N ARG A 183 -24.66 1.56 11.39
CA ARG A 183 -24.02 2.07 10.17
C ARG A 183 -24.26 1.07 9.05
N CYS A 184 -24.94 1.50 8.00
CA CYS A 184 -25.32 0.64 6.88
C CYS A 184 -24.39 0.87 5.69
N ASN A 185 -24.06 -0.21 4.98
CA ASN A 185 -23.35 -0.11 3.72
C ASN A 185 -24.23 0.57 2.68
N GLU A 186 -23.58 1.38 1.84
CA GLU A 186 -24.24 1.95 0.69
C GLU A 186 -24.51 0.87 -0.36
N LEU A 187 -25.72 0.87 -0.91
CA LEU A 187 -26.00 0.05 -2.07
C LEU A 187 -25.18 0.58 -3.25
N ALA A 188 -24.49 -0.31 -3.96
CA ALA A 188 -23.69 0.10 -5.11
C ALA A 188 -24.56 0.91 -6.09
N PRO A 189 -24.21 2.18 -6.36
CA PRO A 189 -24.99 3.01 -7.27
C PRO A 189 -24.91 2.42 -8.70
N ALA A 190 -25.93 2.68 -9.52
CA ALA A 190 -25.86 2.35 -10.93
C ALA A 190 -24.69 3.10 -11.59
N LEU A 191 -24.12 2.50 -12.64
CA LEU A 191 -23.03 3.11 -13.40
C LEU A 191 -23.49 4.46 -13.99
N GLY A 192 -22.86 5.53 -13.53
CA GLY A 192 -23.10 6.89 -14.03
C GLY A 192 -22.17 7.25 -15.20
N THR A 193 -22.28 8.49 -15.69
CA THR A 193 -21.49 8.99 -16.83
C THR A 193 -19.99 8.91 -16.60
N THR A 194 -19.52 9.23 -15.39
CA THR A 194 -18.08 9.19 -15.04
C THR A 194 -17.51 7.79 -15.10
N GLN A 195 -18.28 6.79 -14.67
CA GLN A 195 -17.89 5.37 -14.73
C GLN A 195 -17.81 4.88 -16.18
N TRP A 196 -18.79 5.25 -17.01
CA TRP A 196 -18.76 4.92 -18.44
C TRP A 196 -17.58 5.57 -19.17
N VAL A 197 -17.23 6.82 -18.83
CA VAL A 197 -16.03 7.47 -19.37
C VAL A 197 -14.77 6.71 -18.94
N GLY A 198 -14.63 6.38 -17.66
CA GLY A 198 -13.52 5.59 -17.16
C GLY A 198 -13.39 4.25 -17.89
N LEU A 199 -14.50 3.49 -17.97
CA LEU A 199 -14.55 2.20 -18.65
C LEU A 199 -14.19 2.30 -20.14
N SER A 200 -14.64 3.35 -20.83
CA SER A 200 -14.33 3.62 -22.23
C SER A 200 -12.84 3.88 -22.45
N ILE A 201 -12.20 4.67 -21.59
CA ILE A 201 -10.75 4.95 -21.68
C ILE A 201 -9.95 3.65 -21.50
N PHE A 202 -10.26 2.84 -20.49
CA PHE A 202 -9.60 1.54 -20.29
C PHE A 202 -9.87 0.59 -21.46
N GLY A 203 -11.10 0.56 -21.97
CA GLY A 203 -11.48 -0.23 -23.14
C GLY A 203 -10.68 0.12 -24.39
N VAL A 204 -10.47 1.40 -24.66
CA VAL A 204 -9.66 1.88 -25.78
C VAL A 204 -8.19 1.43 -25.63
N VAL A 205 -7.60 1.55 -24.44
CA VAL A 205 -6.21 1.12 -24.19
C VAL A 205 -6.07 -0.38 -24.42
N VAL A 206 -7.00 -1.18 -23.91
CA VAL A 206 -7.01 -2.64 -24.12
C VAL A 206 -7.18 -2.98 -25.59
N LEU A 207 -8.08 -2.32 -26.30
CA LEU A 207 -8.31 -2.54 -27.74
C LEU A 207 -7.05 -2.22 -28.54
N LEU A 208 -6.36 -1.12 -28.27
CA LEU A 208 -5.09 -0.78 -28.91
C LEU A 208 -4.00 -1.84 -28.63
N ALA A 209 -3.92 -2.34 -27.39
CA ALA A 209 -2.96 -3.37 -27.03
C ALA A 209 -3.25 -4.70 -27.77
N VAL A 210 -4.51 -5.11 -27.84
CA VAL A 210 -4.94 -6.32 -28.56
C VAL A 210 -4.67 -6.17 -30.06
N ALA A 211 -5.10 -5.08 -30.67
CA ALA A 211 -4.92 -4.83 -32.11
C ALA A 211 -3.43 -4.80 -32.50
N SER A 212 -2.60 -4.12 -31.71
CA SER A 212 -1.15 -4.04 -31.92
C SER A 212 -0.46 -5.41 -31.77
N THR A 213 -0.89 -6.22 -30.79
CA THR A 213 -0.36 -7.56 -30.56
C THR A 213 -0.76 -8.52 -31.68
N LEU A 214 -2.01 -8.48 -32.13
CA LEU A 214 -2.49 -9.29 -33.26
C LEU A 214 -1.77 -8.91 -34.55
N TYR A 215 -1.58 -7.61 -34.82
CA TYR A 215 -0.80 -7.14 -35.95
C TYR A 215 0.63 -7.71 -35.94
N GLU A 216 1.31 -7.66 -34.77
CA GLU A 216 2.67 -8.22 -34.65
C GLU A 216 2.65 -9.74 -34.87
N ALA A 217 1.74 -10.46 -34.24
CA ALA A 217 1.61 -11.90 -34.38
C ALA A 217 1.36 -12.33 -35.87
N ILE A 218 0.43 -11.66 -36.58
CA ILE A 218 0.14 -11.90 -37.99
C ILE A 218 1.37 -11.59 -38.86
N SER A 219 2.09 -10.50 -38.57
CA SER A 219 3.30 -10.12 -39.30
C SER A 219 4.39 -11.18 -39.15
N LEU A 220 4.61 -11.67 -37.93
CA LEU A 220 5.59 -12.71 -37.62
C LEU A 220 5.19 -14.06 -38.29
N CYS A 221 3.91 -14.47 -38.25
CA CYS A 221 3.42 -15.64 -38.90
C CYS A 221 3.63 -15.57 -40.43
N ARG A 222 3.50 -14.39 -41.03
CA ARG A 222 3.75 -14.13 -42.46
C ARG A 222 5.23 -13.91 -42.78
N ARG A 223 6.14 -14.07 -41.81
CA ARG A 223 7.60 -13.85 -41.93
C ARG A 223 7.95 -12.44 -42.41
N ARG A 224 7.10 -11.46 -42.08
CA ARG A 224 7.34 -10.02 -42.37
C ARG A 224 7.83 -9.29 -41.13
N THR A 225 8.71 -8.33 -41.32
CA THR A 225 9.14 -7.43 -40.23
C THR A 225 7.99 -6.49 -39.87
N PRO A 226 7.47 -6.49 -38.62
CA PRO A 226 6.37 -5.63 -38.24
C PRO A 226 6.82 -4.15 -38.21
N HIS A 227 5.91 -3.25 -38.63
CA HIS A 227 6.21 -1.82 -38.64
C HIS A 227 6.34 -1.28 -37.22
N ARG A 228 7.44 -0.59 -36.90
CA ARG A 228 7.81 -0.16 -35.55
C ARG A 228 6.73 0.65 -34.82
N ASN A 229 6.02 1.54 -35.53
CA ASN A 229 5.01 2.39 -34.93
C ASN A 229 3.72 1.64 -34.56
N LEU A 230 3.40 0.54 -35.27
CA LEU A 230 2.20 -0.24 -35.03
C LEU A 230 2.36 -1.26 -33.89
N ILE A 231 3.59 -1.55 -33.47
CA ILE A 231 3.88 -2.47 -32.35
C ILE A 231 4.16 -1.76 -31.02
N ILE A 232 3.94 -0.44 -30.94
CA ILE A 232 4.19 0.34 -29.71
C ILE A 232 3.34 -0.18 -28.57
N PHE A 233 2.08 -0.56 -28.83
CA PHE A 233 1.15 -1.12 -27.84
C PHE A 233 1.20 -2.64 -27.74
N SER A 234 2.03 -3.34 -28.53
CA SER A 234 2.09 -4.80 -28.51
C SER A 234 2.58 -5.34 -27.18
N LEU A 235 1.77 -6.22 -26.57
CA LEU A 235 2.09 -6.90 -25.31
C LEU A 235 3.29 -7.84 -25.51
N TYR A 236 3.38 -8.52 -26.66
CA TYR A 236 4.50 -9.43 -26.96
C TYR A 236 5.83 -8.67 -27.07
N HIS A 237 5.86 -7.62 -27.89
CA HIS A 237 7.06 -6.80 -28.07
C HIS A 237 7.55 -6.16 -26.78
N ASN A 238 6.63 -5.56 -26.03
CA ASN A 238 6.94 -4.89 -24.77
C ASN A 238 7.29 -5.91 -23.68
N GLY A 239 6.61 -7.06 -23.62
CA GLY A 239 6.90 -8.14 -22.69
C GLY A 239 8.30 -8.72 -22.88
N ARG A 240 8.71 -8.98 -24.12
CA ARG A 240 10.09 -9.42 -24.41
C ARG A 240 11.14 -8.43 -23.93
N LYS A 241 10.90 -7.12 -24.12
CA LYS A 241 11.81 -6.08 -23.63
C LYS A 241 11.84 -5.99 -22.12
N LEU A 242 10.67 -6.11 -21.48
CA LEU A 242 10.51 -6.04 -20.04
C LEU A 242 11.22 -7.20 -19.33
N LEU A 243 11.08 -8.42 -19.87
CA LEU A 243 11.63 -9.64 -19.29
C LEU A 243 13.08 -9.92 -19.74
N ALA A 244 13.60 -9.19 -20.73
CA ALA A 244 14.96 -9.39 -21.21
C ALA A 244 15.98 -9.18 -20.09
N THR A 245 16.87 -10.16 -19.92
CA THR A 245 18.00 -10.09 -18.98
C THR A 245 19.32 -10.01 -19.77
N HIS A 246 20.25 -9.22 -19.29
CA HIS A 246 21.58 -9.10 -19.89
C HIS A 246 22.58 -9.73 -18.93
N ARG A 247 23.15 -10.89 -19.31
CA ARG A 247 24.32 -11.45 -18.61
C ARG A 247 25.54 -10.60 -18.94
N ARG A 248 26.27 -10.25 -17.91
CA ARG A 248 27.55 -9.55 -18.06
C ARG A 248 28.60 -10.51 -18.61
N ALA A 249 29.25 -10.16 -19.70
CA ALA A 249 30.48 -10.88 -20.09
C ALA A 249 31.56 -10.57 -19.04
N PRO A 250 32.33 -11.55 -18.59
CA PRO A 250 33.40 -11.35 -17.63
C PRO A 250 34.63 -10.69 -18.27
N SER A 251 34.46 -9.49 -18.82
CA SER A 251 35.57 -8.70 -19.34
C SER A 251 36.10 -7.81 -18.22
N ALA A 252 37.23 -8.19 -17.68
CA ALA A 252 37.85 -7.63 -16.48
C ALA A 252 38.46 -6.23 -16.63
N ALA A 253 38.37 -5.58 -17.77
CA ALA A 253 39.17 -4.38 -18.06
C ALA A 253 38.45 -3.04 -18.01
N VAL A 254 37.11 -3.01 -18.02
CA VAL A 254 36.36 -1.73 -18.07
C VAL A 254 35.28 -1.73 -16.99
N LYS A 255 35.36 -0.74 -16.07
CA LYS A 255 34.30 -0.46 -15.09
C LYS A 255 33.00 -0.21 -15.82
N SER A 256 31.96 -1.01 -15.53
CA SER A 256 30.66 -0.93 -16.19
C SER A 256 30.03 0.44 -16.03
N SER A 257 29.31 0.88 -17.07
CA SER A 257 28.51 2.11 -17.02
C SER A 257 27.21 1.95 -16.24
N SER A 258 26.79 0.73 -15.93
CA SER A 258 25.59 0.41 -15.14
C SER A 258 25.94 0.02 -13.70
N ILE A 259 25.13 0.46 -12.77
CA ILE A 259 25.25 0.11 -11.35
C ILE A 259 24.24 -0.99 -11.07
N ASP A 260 24.66 -2.25 -11.30
CA ASP A 260 23.76 -3.41 -11.32
C ASP A 260 23.15 -3.72 -9.94
N CYS A 261 23.89 -3.46 -8.85
CA CYS A 261 23.43 -3.68 -7.48
C CYS A 261 22.17 -2.82 -7.11
N ILE A 262 21.94 -1.71 -7.80
CA ILE A 262 20.75 -0.88 -7.57
C ILE A 262 19.44 -1.65 -7.85
N ASN A 263 19.44 -2.60 -8.81
CA ASN A 263 18.26 -3.39 -9.10
C ASN A 263 17.87 -4.26 -7.91
N GLY A 264 18.83 -4.95 -7.29
CA GLY A 264 18.59 -5.76 -6.10
C GLY A 264 18.14 -4.90 -4.90
N ILE A 265 18.84 -3.79 -4.62
CA ILE A 265 18.46 -2.87 -3.54
C ILE A 265 17.02 -2.39 -3.72
N ARG A 266 16.66 -1.95 -4.92
CA ARG A 266 15.32 -1.45 -5.24
C ARG A 266 14.24 -2.51 -5.04
N VAL A 267 14.46 -3.74 -5.53
CA VAL A 267 13.49 -4.82 -5.40
C VAL A 267 13.33 -5.25 -3.95
N LEU A 268 14.42 -5.43 -3.22
CA LEU A 268 14.36 -5.82 -1.81
C LEU A 268 13.68 -4.76 -0.95
N SER A 269 13.96 -3.46 -1.18
CA SER A 269 13.25 -2.38 -0.50
C SER A 269 11.77 -2.34 -0.85
N MET A 270 11.39 -2.63 -2.12
CA MET A 270 9.98 -2.68 -2.52
C MET A 270 9.25 -3.88 -1.89
N VAL A 271 9.90 -5.04 -1.84
CA VAL A 271 9.37 -6.24 -1.15
C VAL A 271 9.13 -5.92 0.33
N TRP A 272 10.05 -5.20 0.98
CA TRP A 272 9.89 -4.78 2.37
C TRP A 272 8.72 -3.80 2.57
N VAL A 273 8.51 -2.84 1.66
CA VAL A 273 7.33 -1.96 1.68
C VAL A 273 6.03 -2.78 1.58
N VAL A 274 5.95 -3.70 0.62
CA VAL A 274 4.75 -4.55 0.45
C VAL A 274 4.51 -5.42 1.69
N PHE A 275 5.59 -5.95 2.27
CA PHE A 275 5.53 -6.76 3.50
C PHE A 275 4.97 -5.96 4.68
N SER A 276 5.44 -4.75 4.93
CA SER A 276 4.95 -3.96 6.05
C SER A 276 3.50 -3.49 5.83
N HIS A 277 3.15 -3.08 4.62
CA HIS A 277 1.77 -2.70 4.31
C HIS A 277 0.79 -3.88 4.40
N ASN A 278 1.26 -5.13 4.25
CA ASN A 278 0.42 -6.30 4.55
C ASN A 278 0.02 -6.35 6.04
N TYR A 279 0.91 -6.01 6.97
CA TYR A 279 0.56 -5.91 8.40
C TYR A 279 -0.36 -4.71 8.68
N VAL A 280 -0.13 -3.57 8.02
CA VAL A 280 -1.06 -2.42 8.08
C VAL A 280 -2.45 -2.81 7.60
N ARG A 281 -2.56 -3.55 6.49
CA ARG A 281 -3.82 -4.10 5.98
C ARG A 281 -4.50 -5.01 7.00
N ILE A 282 -3.74 -5.90 7.66
CA ILE A 282 -4.28 -6.77 8.72
C ILE A 282 -4.87 -5.92 9.85
N GLY A 283 -4.21 -4.83 10.25
CA GLY A 283 -4.73 -3.90 11.26
C GLY A 283 -5.98 -3.13 10.84
N MET A 284 -6.27 -3.02 9.54
CA MET A 284 -7.46 -2.34 9.00
C MET A 284 -8.70 -3.23 8.88
N GLN A 285 -8.58 -4.52 9.15
CA GLN A 285 -9.70 -5.47 9.13
C GLN A 285 -10.02 -5.95 10.56
N PRO A 286 -11.22 -6.51 10.82
CA PRO A 286 -11.54 -7.06 12.12
C PRO A 286 -10.61 -8.22 12.45
N ILE A 287 -10.12 -8.25 13.68
CA ILE A 287 -9.18 -9.26 14.16
C ILE A 287 -9.83 -10.06 15.28
N TYR A 288 -9.81 -11.39 15.13
CA TYR A 288 -10.44 -12.32 16.08
C TYR A 288 -9.70 -12.38 17.43
N ASN A 289 -8.37 -12.27 17.41
CA ASN A 289 -7.49 -12.36 18.58
C ASN A 289 -6.66 -11.08 18.77
N SER A 290 -7.31 -9.92 18.75
CA SER A 290 -6.62 -8.63 18.70
C SER A 290 -5.71 -8.34 19.91
N HIS A 291 -5.92 -9.00 21.07
CA HIS A 291 -5.03 -8.91 22.22
C HIS A 291 -3.58 -9.35 21.90
N VAL A 292 -3.42 -10.26 20.93
CA VAL A 292 -2.09 -10.76 20.50
C VAL A 292 -1.30 -9.67 19.79
N ILE A 293 -1.97 -8.71 19.13
CA ILE A 293 -1.28 -7.62 18.43
C ILE A 293 -0.48 -6.73 19.38
N LEU A 294 -1.00 -6.45 20.56
CA LEU A 294 -0.28 -5.65 21.56
C LEU A 294 1.01 -6.36 21.99
N THR A 295 0.90 -7.62 22.37
CA THR A 295 2.06 -8.42 22.77
C THR A 295 3.03 -8.66 21.59
N TRP A 296 2.50 -8.72 20.37
CA TRP A 296 3.30 -8.80 19.15
C TRP A 296 4.07 -7.49 18.88
N LEU A 297 3.42 -6.33 19.05
CA LEU A 297 4.08 -5.01 18.94
C LEU A 297 5.20 -4.85 19.97
N GLU A 298 5.00 -5.35 21.19
CA GLU A 298 6.01 -5.35 22.26
C GLU A 298 7.19 -6.32 21.98
N SER A 299 7.04 -7.24 21.02
CA SER A 299 8.03 -8.26 20.70
C SER A 299 9.02 -7.79 19.61
N TYR A 300 10.17 -8.45 19.52
CA TYR A 300 11.12 -8.22 18.42
C TYR A 300 10.60 -8.62 17.03
N HIS A 301 9.49 -9.37 16.94
CA HIS A 301 8.86 -9.74 15.65
C HIS A 301 8.34 -8.51 14.90
N SER A 302 7.84 -7.51 15.61
CA SER A 302 7.28 -6.28 15.02
C SER A 302 8.32 -5.36 14.40
N VAL A 303 9.58 -5.44 14.83
CA VAL A 303 10.66 -4.49 14.50
C VAL A 303 10.83 -4.32 12.99
N LEU A 304 10.79 -5.40 12.20
CA LEU A 304 10.91 -5.32 10.75
C LEU A 304 9.71 -4.63 10.08
N VAL A 305 8.54 -4.67 10.71
CA VAL A 305 7.33 -4.03 10.20
C VAL A 305 7.33 -2.55 10.55
N VAL A 306 7.58 -2.23 11.81
CA VAL A 306 7.52 -0.85 12.34
C VAL A 306 8.64 0.01 11.75
N ALA A 307 9.88 -0.50 11.72
CA ALA A 307 11.04 0.21 11.14
C ALA A 307 11.00 0.31 9.60
N SER A 308 10.02 -0.29 8.92
CA SER A 308 9.94 -0.28 7.44
C SER A 308 9.83 1.12 6.82
N THR A 309 9.47 2.11 7.60
CA THR A 309 9.40 3.52 7.17
C THR A 309 10.72 4.01 6.54
N VAL A 310 11.88 3.48 6.98
CA VAL A 310 13.19 3.83 6.39
C VAL A 310 13.43 3.21 5.01
N SER A 311 12.63 2.23 4.60
CA SER A 311 12.70 1.66 3.24
C SER A 311 12.45 2.70 2.16
N VAL A 312 11.59 3.69 2.45
CA VAL A 312 11.31 4.82 1.55
C VAL A 312 12.54 5.70 1.38
N ASP A 313 13.35 5.86 2.42
CA ASP A 313 14.59 6.65 2.37
C ASP A 313 15.66 5.99 1.48
N THR A 314 15.61 4.66 1.30
CA THR A 314 16.39 3.98 0.26
C THR A 314 16.02 4.47 -1.14
N PHE A 315 14.73 4.63 -1.43
CA PHE A 315 14.29 5.14 -2.74
C PHE A 315 14.65 6.61 -2.93
N PHE A 316 14.58 7.45 -1.89
CA PHE A 316 15.08 8.83 -1.96
C PHE A 316 16.57 8.90 -2.23
N LEU A 317 17.37 8.09 -1.54
CA LEU A 317 18.80 7.97 -1.82
C LEU A 317 19.05 7.59 -3.28
N LEU A 318 18.42 6.51 -3.76
CA LEU A 318 18.61 6.04 -5.15
C LEU A 318 18.16 7.08 -6.18
N SER A 319 17.07 7.81 -5.91
CA SER A 319 16.59 8.90 -6.76
C SER A 319 17.61 10.03 -6.83
N GLY A 320 18.11 10.52 -5.68
CA GLY A 320 19.13 11.55 -5.62
C GLY A 320 20.42 11.16 -6.33
N LEU A 321 20.91 9.93 -6.09
CA LEU A 321 22.11 9.37 -6.69
C LEU A 321 22.01 9.31 -8.21
N LEU A 322 20.94 8.73 -8.74
CA LEU A 322 20.74 8.53 -10.17
C LEU A 322 20.44 9.83 -10.90
N THR A 323 19.71 10.74 -10.27
CA THR A 323 19.45 12.09 -10.79
C THR A 323 20.75 12.88 -10.92
N CYS A 324 21.56 12.92 -9.86
CA CYS A 324 22.88 13.56 -9.88
C CYS A 324 23.79 12.94 -10.96
N TRP A 325 23.89 11.61 -10.99
CA TRP A 325 24.66 10.88 -12.00
C TRP A 325 24.24 11.23 -13.42
N SER A 326 22.94 11.28 -13.69
CA SER A 326 22.39 11.58 -15.02
C SER A 326 22.67 13.03 -15.45
N ILE A 327 22.42 13.99 -14.55
CA ILE A 327 22.65 15.43 -14.81
C ILE A 327 24.14 15.71 -15.06
N LEU A 328 25.03 15.17 -14.22
CA LEU A 328 26.47 15.34 -14.39
C LEU A 328 26.97 14.73 -15.70
N ASN A 329 26.46 13.57 -16.10
CA ASN A 329 26.78 12.97 -17.39
C ASN A 329 26.31 13.83 -18.57
N ALA A 330 25.16 14.49 -18.47
CA ALA A 330 24.67 15.41 -19.50
C ALA A 330 25.51 16.67 -19.58
N LEU A 331 25.86 17.25 -18.44
CA LEU A 331 26.75 18.43 -18.36
C LEU A 331 28.15 18.13 -18.87
N ASP A 332 28.74 16.98 -18.51
CA ASP A 332 30.07 16.57 -18.99
C ASP A 332 30.11 16.35 -20.51
N ARG A 333 28.96 15.96 -21.13
CA ARG A 333 28.89 15.71 -22.58
C ARG A 333 28.55 16.96 -23.41
N HIS A 334 27.62 17.77 -22.91
CA HIS A 334 26.98 18.83 -23.68
C HIS A 334 27.25 20.23 -23.14
N GLY A 335 27.84 20.34 -21.94
CA GLY A 335 28.07 21.62 -21.25
C GLY A 335 26.81 22.37 -20.83
N ARG A 336 25.63 21.87 -21.18
CA ARG A 336 24.32 22.51 -20.92
C ARG A 336 23.23 21.47 -20.64
N LEU A 337 22.19 21.90 -19.93
CA LEU A 337 20.98 21.10 -19.65
C LEU A 337 19.82 21.69 -20.46
N ASN A 338 19.02 20.81 -21.06
CA ASN A 338 17.72 21.17 -21.59
C ASN A 338 16.65 20.84 -20.52
N LEU A 339 16.39 21.81 -19.63
CA LEU A 339 15.48 21.65 -18.51
C LEU A 339 14.05 21.26 -18.91
N PRO A 340 13.41 21.93 -19.91
CA PRO A 340 12.06 21.53 -20.32
C PRO A 340 11.97 20.08 -20.77
N VAL A 341 12.92 19.61 -21.57
CA VAL A 341 12.96 18.22 -22.03
C VAL A 341 13.21 17.26 -20.87
N MET A 342 14.10 17.60 -19.93
CA MET A 342 14.39 16.79 -18.76
C MET A 342 13.15 16.60 -17.88
N TYR A 343 12.41 17.67 -17.60
CA TYR A 343 11.19 17.63 -16.81
C TYR A 343 10.05 16.91 -17.52
N LEU A 344 9.86 17.18 -18.82
CA LEU A 344 8.85 16.54 -19.64
C LEU A 344 9.07 15.02 -19.72
N HIS A 345 10.31 14.57 -19.91
CA HIS A 345 10.66 13.14 -19.90
C HIS A 345 10.26 12.46 -18.61
N ARG A 346 10.54 13.07 -17.45
CA ARG A 346 10.16 12.50 -16.16
C ARG A 346 8.65 12.47 -15.98
N TYR A 347 7.97 13.57 -16.32
CA TYR A 347 6.52 13.67 -16.24
C TYR A 347 5.82 12.61 -17.09
N LEU A 348 6.19 12.51 -18.38
CA LEU A 348 5.63 11.51 -19.30
C LEU A 348 5.93 10.06 -18.88
N ARG A 349 6.97 9.86 -18.11
CA ARG A 349 7.33 8.52 -17.63
C ARG A 349 6.54 8.08 -16.41
N LEU A 350 6.23 8.97 -15.48
CA LEU A 350 5.58 8.63 -14.21
C LEU A 350 4.07 8.84 -14.28
N THR A 351 3.64 9.97 -14.83
CA THR A 351 2.25 10.42 -14.75
C THR A 351 1.24 9.52 -15.46
N PRO A 352 1.48 8.92 -16.63
CA PRO A 352 0.44 8.13 -17.31
C PRO A 352 -0.01 6.90 -16.51
N ALA A 353 0.94 6.16 -15.91
CA ALA A 353 0.60 5.00 -15.08
C ALA A 353 -0.09 5.42 -13.77
N LEU A 354 0.34 6.52 -13.15
CA LEU A 354 -0.32 7.12 -11.99
C LEU A 354 -1.72 7.61 -12.35
N ALA A 355 -1.88 8.34 -13.46
CA ALA A 355 -3.17 8.88 -13.90
C ALA A 355 -4.17 7.76 -14.20
N ALA A 356 -3.74 6.65 -14.80
CA ALA A 356 -4.58 5.48 -14.99
C ALA A 356 -5.08 4.93 -13.65
N LEU A 357 -4.20 4.83 -12.62
CA LEU A 357 -4.61 4.34 -11.30
C LEU A 357 -5.53 5.33 -10.58
N VAL A 358 -5.25 6.63 -10.64
CA VAL A 358 -6.13 7.68 -10.10
C VAL A 358 -7.52 7.63 -10.76
N LEU A 359 -7.56 7.50 -12.10
CA LEU A 359 -8.83 7.35 -12.84
C LEU A 359 -9.57 6.07 -12.40
N PHE A 360 -8.89 4.94 -12.30
CA PHE A 360 -9.48 3.68 -11.81
C PHE A 360 -10.06 3.85 -10.40
N SER A 361 -9.28 4.43 -9.48
CA SER A 361 -9.69 4.63 -8.09
C SER A 361 -10.88 5.59 -7.98
N ALA A 362 -10.89 6.68 -8.74
CA ALA A 362 -11.96 7.68 -8.70
C ALA A 362 -13.27 7.23 -9.39
N THR A 363 -13.22 6.23 -10.28
CA THR A 363 -14.40 5.89 -11.10
C THR A 363 -14.86 4.45 -10.99
N LEU A 364 -13.96 3.48 -10.92
CA LEU A 364 -14.28 2.06 -11.07
C LEU A 364 -14.04 1.23 -9.82
N MET A 365 -13.23 1.70 -8.87
CA MET A 365 -12.78 0.91 -7.73
C MET A 365 -13.92 0.41 -6.86
N ARG A 366 -14.97 1.22 -6.65
CA ARG A 366 -16.16 0.85 -5.88
C ARG A 366 -16.88 -0.39 -6.44
N TYR A 367 -16.78 -0.65 -7.75
CA TYR A 367 -17.52 -1.70 -8.44
C TYR A 367 -16.75 -3.03 -8.55
N VAL A 368 -15.51 -3.09 -8.11
CA VAL A 368 -14.67 -4.31 -8.23
C VAL A 368 -14.71 -5.20 -7.00
N GLY A 369 -15.38 -4.77 -5.94
CA GLY A 369 -15.50 -5.54 -4.69
C GLY A 369 -16.76 -5.22 -3.93
N SER A 370 -16.94 -5.90 -2.82
CA SER A 370 -18.03 -5.73 -1.86
C SER A 370 -17.61 -6.29 -0.50
N GLY A 371 -18.27 -5.91 0.57
CA GLY A 371 -18.01 -6.48 1.89
C GLY A 371 -18.48 -5.60 3.04
N PRO A 372 -18.48 -6.11 4.27
CA PRO A 372 -18.83 -5.37 5.46
C PRO A 372 -18.06 -4.05 5.63
N PHE A 373 -16.78 -4.02 5.22
CA PHE A 373 -15.86 -2.88 5.37
C PHE A 373 -15.56 -2.16 4.05
N TRP A 374 -16.30 -2.51 2.97
CA TRP A 374 -16.02 -1.98 1.63
C TRP A 374 -16.16 -0.46 1.57
N ASP A 375 -17.23 0.11 2.15
CA ASP A 375 -17.44 1.56 2.17
C ASP A 375 -16.32 2.29 2.94
N GLY A 376 -15.85 1.72 4.06
CA GLY A 376 -14.71 2.28 4.79
C GLY A 376 -13.43 2.28 3.97
N ALA A 377 -13.16 1.20 3.22
CA ALA A 377 -12.02 1.14 2.31
C ALA A 377 -12.15 2.14 1.16
N MET A 378 -13.36 2.37 0.64
CA MET A 378 -13.62 3.35 -0.42
C MET A 378 -13.45 4.80 0.06
N THR A 379 -13.85 5.10 1.30
CA THR A 379 -13.58 6.41 1.92
C THR A 379 -12.08 6.75 1.96
N LEU A 380 -11.22 5.75 2.13
CA LEU A 380 -9.76 5.94 2.14
C LEU A 380 -9.12 6.01 0.75
N THR A 381 -9.81 5.57 -0.30
CA THR A 381 -9.22 5.39 -1.64
C THR A 381 -9.96 6.16 -2.73
N GLU A 382 -11.28 5.98 -2.84
CA GLU A 382 -12.09 6.60 -3.90
C GLU A 382 -12.33 8.08 -3.65
N GLU A 383 -12.81 8.45 -2.46
CA GLU A 383 -13.22 9.82 -2.14
C GLU A 383 -12.08 10.84 -2.27
N PRO A 384 -10.88 10.60 -1.70
CA PRO A 384 -9.74 11.49 -1.91
C PRO A 384 -9.35 11.62 -3.38
N CYS A 385 -9.44 10.53 -4.15
CA CYS A 385 -9.11 10.57 -5.57
C CYS A 385 -10.18 11.29 -6.41
N ARG A 386 -11.45 11.23 -6.04
CA ARG A 386 -12.52 12.00 -6.71
C ARG A 386 -12.35 13.51 -6.52
N THR A 387 -11.94 13.92 -5.32
CA THR A 387 -11.79 15.35 -4.96
C THR A 387 -10.43 15.89 -5.37
N TYR A 388 -9.35 15.16 -5.10
CA TYR A 388 -7.98 15.65 -5.18
C TYR A 388 -7.13 14.98 -6.28
N TRP A 389 -7.75 14.37 -7.32
CA TRP A 389 -7.02 13.75 -8.45
C TRP A 389 -5.97 14.68 -9.06
N TRP A 390 -6.28 15.97 -9.17
CA TRP A 390 -5.42 16.99 -9.76
C TRP A 390 -4.16 17.25 -8.93
N SER A 391 -4.25 17.26 -7.59
CA SER A 391 -3.10 17.48 -6.71
C SER A 391 -2.12 16.31 -6.77
N ALA A 392 -2.64 15.08 -6.96
CA ALA A 392 -1.83 13.89 -7.19
C ALA A 392 -1.07 13.97 -8.51
N LEU A 393 -1.73 14.36 -9.61
CA LEU A 393 -1.11 14.46 -10.94
C LEU A 393 -0.18 15.67 -11.08
N LEU A 394 -0.37 16.72 -10.29
CA LEU A 394 0.55 17.86 -10.19
C LEU A 394 1.66 17.64 -9.16
N TYR A 395 1.63 16.52 -8.42
CA TYR A 395 2.63 16.18 -7.41
C TYR A 395 2.74 17.21 -6.27
N VAL A 396 1.59 17.73 -5.78
CA VAL A 396 1.53 18.75 -4.71
C VAL A 396 0.68 18.33 -3.50
N GLN A 397 0.12 17.13 -3.50
CA GLN A 397 -0.83 16.67 -2.49
C GLN A 397 -0.23 16.60 -1.07
N ASN A 398 1.08 16.42 -0.93
CA ASN A 398 1.78 16.42 0.36
C ASN A 398 1.76 17.77 1.09
N TYR A 399 1.38 18.85 0.41
CA TYR A 399 1.18 20.18 1.00
C TYR A 399 -0.26 20.66 0.89
N VAL A 400 -0.98 20.32 -0.18
CA VAL A 400 -2.33 20.82 -0.45
C VAL A 400 -3.39 20.08 0.37
N ASN A 401 -3.30 18.74 0.40
CA ASN A 401 -4.27 17.88 1.07
C ASN A 401 -3.60 16.70 1.81
N PRO A 402 -2.70 16.98 2.77
CA PRO A 402 -1.91 15.94 3.43
C PRO A 402 -2.73 14.98 4.29
N GLN A 403 -3.96 15.35 4.66
CA GLN A 403 -4.87 14.49 5.43
C GLN A 403 -5.73 13.58 4.56
N GLU A 404 -5.94 13.95 3.29
CA GLU A 404 -6.79 13.25 2.32
C GLU A 404 -6.02 12.99 1.01
N VAL A 405 -4.93 12.25 1.13
CA VAL A 405 -4.05 11.94 -0.01
C VAL A 405 -4.73 10.95 -0.95
N CYS A 406 -4.92 11.32 -2.23
CA CYS A 406 -5.35 10.36 -3.24
C CYS A 406 -4.29 9.27 -3.42
N LEU A 407 -4.64 8.01 -3.16
CA LEU A 407 -3.70 6.89 -3.07
C LEU A 407 -2.66 7.12 -1.96
N GLY A 408 -2.98 6.81 -0.73
CA GLY A 408 -2.23 7.16 0.49
C GLY A 408 -0.70 7.10 0.39
N HIS A 409 -0.14 6.10 -0.30
CA HIS A 409 1.30 5.95 -0.51
C HIS A 409 1.90 6.91 -1.55
N SER A 410 1.09 7.57 -2.40
CA SER A 410 1.58 8.39 -3.53
C SER A 410 2.18 9.76 -3.11
N TRP A 411 2.12 10.10 -1.82
CA TRP A 411 2.85 11.26 -1.28
C TRP A 411 4.35 11.21 -1.62
N TYR A 412 4.94 10.01 -1.63
CA TYR A 412 6.35 9.82 -1.99
C TYR A 412 6.67 10.34 -3.40
N LEU A 413 5.79 10.10 -4.37
CA LEU A 413 5.98 10.60 -5.75
C LEU A 413 5.97 12.12 -5.81
N SER A 414 5.14 12.77 -4.97
CA SER A 414 5.10 14.23 -4.88
C SER A 414 6.44 14.78 -4.38
N VAL A 415 6.96 14.21 -3.28
CA VAL A 415 8.27 14.59 -2.74
C VAL A 415 9.40 14.36 -3.75
N ASP A 416 9.42 13.18 -4.38
CA ASP A 416 10.46 12.80 -5.33
C ASP A 416 10.44 13.69 -6.60
N MET A 417 9.25 14.04 -7.10
CA MET A 417 9.12 14.97 -8.23
C MET A 417 9.59 16.38 -7.85
N GLN A 418 9.22 16.88 -6.67
CA GLN A 418 9.64 18.20 -6.19
C GLN A 418 11.17 18.29 -6.02
N LEU A 419 11.78 17.26 -5.40
CA LEU A 419 13.23 17.18 -5.27
C LEU A 419 13.93 17.08 -6.64
N TYR A 420 13.33 16.38 -7.61
CA TYR A 420 13.85 16.31 -8.97
C TYR A 420 13.78 17.65 -9.70
N LEU A 421 12.73 18.44 -9.50
CA LEU A 421 12.63 19.79 -10.05
C LEU A 421 13.72 20.72 -9.50
N LEU A 422 14.09 20.55 -8.22
CA LEU A 422 15.16 21.29 -7.57
C LEU A 422 16.58 20.77 -7.93
N ALA A 423 16.69 19.55 -8.46
CA ALA A 423 17.98 18.91 -8.73
C ALA A 423 18.96 19.75 -9.57
N PRO A 424 18.55 20.40 -10.68
CA PRO A 424 19.48 21.22 -11.46
C PRO A 424 20.09 22.37 -10.69
N LEU A 425 19.32 22.98 -9.75
CA LEU A 425 19.81 24.08 -8.91
C LEU A 425 20.93 23.65 -7.96
N LEU A 426 20.95 22.38 -7.57
CA LEU A 426 21.95 21.80 -6.66
C LEU A 426 23.11 21.14 -7.43
N VAL A 427 22.80 20.42 -8.52
CA VAL A 427 23.80 19.63 -9.25
C VAL A 427 24.61 20.48 -10.21
N TYR A 428 24.05 21.57 -10.81
CA TYR A 428 24.83 22.48 -11.67
C TYR A 428 25.95 23.21 -10.91
N PRO A 429 25.72 23.82 -9.73
CA PRO A 429 26.79 24.33 -8.88
C PRO A 429 27.79 23.24 -8.46
N LEU A 430 27.29 22.02 -8.15
CA LEU A 430 28.16 20.90 -7.81
C LEU A 430 29.09 20.49 -8.95
N TRP A 431 28.62 20.55 -10.19
CA TRP A 431 29.43 20.35 -11.38
C TRP A 431 30.48 21.45 -11.55
N ARG A 432 30.12 22.72 -11.28
CA ARG A 432 30.98 23.90 -11.52
C ARG A 432 32.03 24.13 -10.43
N TRP A 433 31.64 23.98 -9.15
CA TRP A 433 32.48 24.31 -7.98
C TRP A 433 32.91 23.10 -7.15
N GLY A 434 32.41 21.90 -7.48
CA GLY A 434 32.87 20.63 -6.92
C GLY A 434 32.74 20.55 -5.40
N ARG A 435 33.88 20.29 -4.71
CA ARG A 435 33.92 19.99 -3.26
C ARG A 435 33.28 21.08 -2.36
N ARG A 436 33.30 22.35 -2.78
CA ARG A 436 32.70 23.43 -1.97
C ARG A 436 31.20 23.27 -1.81
N VAL A 437 30.52 22.78 -2.88
CA VAL A 437 29.08 22.55 -2.85
C VAL A 437 28.71 21.30 -2.06
N LEU A 438 29.59 20.31 -1.91
CA LEU A 438 29.38 19.17 -1.00
C LEU A 438 29.17 19.64 0.46
N LEU A 439 29.92 20.65 0.90
CA LEU A 439 29.73 21.24 2.24
C LEU A 439 28.35 21.91 2.37
N LEU A 440 27.90 22.60 1.31
CA LEU A 440 26.54 23.16 1.26
C LEU A 440 25.49 22.06 1.34
N LEU A 441 25.64 20.97 0.57
CA LEU A 441 24.69 19.84 0.61
C LEU A 441 24.68 19.16 1.98
N ALA A 442 25.84 18.99 2.62
CA ALA A 442 25.93 18.49 3.99
C ALA A 442 25.23 19.43 4.97
N GLY A 443 25.43 20.75 4.84
CA GLY A 443 24.73 21.78 5.65
C GLY A 443 23.21 21.72 5.46
N LEU A 444 22.72 21.57 4.23
CA LEU A 444 21.29 21.39 3.94
C LEU A 444 20.74 20.08 4.51
N THR A 445 21.54 19.02 4.53
CA THR A 445 21.14 17.76 5.19
C THR A 445 20.98 17.96 6.69
N VAL A 446 21.94 18.61 7.34
CA VAL A 446 21.86 18.95 8.76
C VAL A 446 20.68 19.88 9.05
N ALA A 447 20.42 20.86 8.18
CA ALA A 447 19.25 21.75 8.31
C ALA A 447 17.92 20.98 8.21
N SER A 448 17.80 20.02 7.29
CA SER A 448 16.64 19.13 7.19
C SER A 448 16.43 18.33 8.49
N MET A 449 17.49 17.75 9.06
CA MET A 449 17.47 17.04 10.34
C MET A 449 17.05 17.94 11.50
N ALA A 450 17.64 19.14 11.59
CA ALA A 450 17.32 20.12 12.62
C ALA A 450 15.86 20.59 12.53
N THR A 451 15.31 20.71 11.30
CA THR A 451 13.90 21.04 11.08
C THR A 451 12.98 19.94 11.63
N VAL A 452 13.28 18.65 11.37
CA VAL A 452 12.51 17.53 11.93
C VAL A 452 12.54 17.59 13.47
N CYS A 453 13.73 17.76 14.05
CA CYS A 453 13.90 17.86 15.50
C CYS A 453 13.08 19.04 16.08
N ALA A 454 13.17 20.22 15.45
CA ALA A 454 12.43 21.41 15.89
C ALA A 454 10.90 21.20 15.81
N LEU A 455 10.39 20.56 14.76
CA LEU A 455 8.97 20.26 14.62
C LEU A 455 8.46 19.28 15.68
N PHE A 456 9.28 18.29 16.07
CA PHE A 456 8.93 17.38 17.17
C PHE A 456 8.70 18.14 18.48
N PHE A 457 9.58 19.07 18.82
CA PHE A 457 9.42 19.88 20.03
C PHE A 457 8.29 20.91 19.90
N ALA A 458 8.14 21.56 18.74
CA ALA A 458 7.14 22.61 18.54
C ALA A 458 5.69 22.08 18.59
N HIS A 459 5.47 20.87 18.10
CA HIS A 459 4.14 20.24 18.04
C HIS A 459 3.95 19.12 19.07
N HIS A 460 4.87 18.96 20.02
CA HIS A 460 4.84 17.93 21.05
C HIS A 460 4.65 16.50 20.49
N LEU A 461 5.26 16.22 19.33
CA LEU A 461 5.08 14.94 18.64
C LEU A 461 5.76 13.80 19.39
N ARG A 462 5.16 12.61 19.33
CA ARG A 462 5.71 11.37 19.86
C ARG A 462 5.71 10.28 18.77
N LEU A 463 6.58 9.28 18.96
CA LEU A 463 6.63 8.08 18.13
C LEU A 463 5.78 7.00 18.81
N SER A 464 4.48 6.96 18.55
CA SER A 464 3.60 5.91 19.06
C SER A 464 2.74 5.38 17.94
N PHE A 465 2.74 4.06 17.76
CA PHE A 465 1.83 3.39 16.83
C PHE A 465 0.41 3.25 17.37
N LEU A 466 0.24 3.40 18.69
CA LEU A 466 -1.04 3.22 19.35
C LEU A 466 -1.87 4.51 19.42
N ALA A 467 -1.23 5.67 19.26
CA ALA A 467 -1.88 6.98 19.30
C ALA A 467 -2.18 7.45 17.86
N VAL A 468 -3.34 7.08 17.32
CA VAL A 468 -3.74 7.36 15.93
C VAL A 468 -3.72 8.85 15.58
N ASP A 469 -4.16 9.72 16.49
CA ASP A 469 -4.18 11.16 16.25
C ASP A 469 -2.76 11.77 16.25
N GLU A 470 -1.87 11.31 17.11
CA GLU A 470 -0.47 11.70 17.11
C GLU A 470 0.27 11.24 15.85
N GLU A 471 0.01 10.01 15.40
CA GLU A 471 0.55 9.48 14.15
C GLU A 471 0.10 10.31 12.95
N ARG A 472 -1.16 10.71 12.91
CA ARG A 472 -1.71 11.56 11.84
C ARG A 472 -1.03 12.94 11.82
N LEU A 473 -0.83 13.58 12.98
CA LEU A 473 -0.10 14.84 13.09
C LEU A 473 1.36 14.67 12.66
N ARG A 474 2.02 13.61 13.07
CA ARG A 474 3.39 13.29 12.65
C ARG A 474 3.50 13.14 11.13
N HIS A 475 2.53 12.47 10.49
CA HIS A 475 2.50 12.35 9.03
C HIS A 475 2.45 13.72 8.35
N VAL A 476 1.59 14.62 8.81
CA VAL A 476 1.42 15.96 8.24
C VAL A 476 2.65 16.83 8.42
N TYR A 477 3.28 16.82 9.60
CA TYR A 477 4.37 17.76 9.93
C TYR A 477 5.76 17.24 9.57
N THR A 478 6.02 15.93 9.69
CA THR A 478 7.39 15.39 9.53
C THR A 478 7.54 14.29 8.49
N TYR A 479 6.45 13.60 8.12
CA TYR A 479 6.54 12.44 7.24
C TYR A 479 6.32 12.78 5.77
N TYR A 480 5.32 13.61 5.43
CA TYR A 480 5.00 13.99 4.06
C TYR A 480 5.77 15.20 3.51
N PRO A 481 6.17 16.22 4.30
CA PRO A 481 6.79 17.41 3.74
C PRO A 481 8.14 17.13 3.10
N THR A 482 8.41 17.79 1.96
CA THR A 482 9.63 17.59 1.17
C THR A 482 10.89 18.03 1.92
N HIS A 483 10.82 19.12 2.68
CA HIS A 483 11.97 19.66 3.42
C HIS A 483 12.43 18.75 4.57
N THR A 484 11.54 17.94 5.14
CA THR A 484 11.88 16.96 6.18
C THR A 484 12.42 15.65 5.62
N ARG A 485 12.11 15.34 4.34
CA ARG A 485 12.57 14.14 3.62
C ARG A 485 13.80 14.38 2.73
N ALA A 486 14.18 15.63 2.52
CA ALA A 486 15.27 15.99 1.63
C ALA A 486 16.63 15.39 2.04
N GLY A 487 16.86 15.14 3.35
CA GLY A 487 18.14 14.65 3.87
C GLY A 487 18.65 13.38 3.18
N ALA A 488 17.81 12.33 3.09
CA ALA A 488 18.16 11.07 2.43
C ALA A 488 18.47 11.26 0.93
N TRP A 489 17.69 12.10 0.24
CA TRP A 489 17.89 12.43 -1.16
C TRP A 489 19.20 13.21 -1.40
N LEU A 490 19.52 14.19 -0.52
CA LEU A 490 20.76 14.97 -0.59
C LEU A 490 21.99 14.06 -0.37
N VAL A 491 21.94 13.10 0.55
CA VAL A 491 22.95 12.06 0.69
C VAL A 491 23.12 11.30 -0.62
N GLY A 492 22.01 10.96 -1.29
CA GLY A 492 22.03 10.34 -2.62
C GLY A 492 22.77 11.20 -3.65
N VAL A 493 22.50 12.51 -3.70
CA VAL A 493 23.21 13.45 -4.59
C VAL A 493 24.71 13.44 -4.33
N MET A 494 25.13 13.47 -3.06
CA MET A 494 26.56 13.43 -2.68
C MET A 494 27.22 12.14 -3.14
N PHE A 495 26.61 10.97 -2.90
CA PHE A 495 27.12 9.68 -3.41
C PHE A 495 27.13 9.62 -4.94
N GLY A 496 26.09 10.15 -5.60
CA GLY A 496 26.02 10.23 -7.06
C GLY A 496 27.17 11.05 -7.67
N TYR A 497 27.54 12.15 -7.03
CA TYR A 497 28.70 12.95 -7.41
C TYR A 497 30.02 12.17 -7.27
N VAL A 498 30.23 11.56 -6.09
CA VAL A 498 31.46 10.78 -5.83
C VAL A 498 31.60 9.64 -6.83
N LEU A 499 30.55 8.85 -7.02
CA LEU A 499 30.55 7.72 -7.96
C LEU A 499 30.77 8.15 -9.41
N GLN A 500 30.17 9.27 -9.85
CA GLN A 500 30.34 9.78 -11.20
C GLN A 500 31.78 10.28 -11.43
N ARG A 501 32.37 10.97 -10.47
CA ARG A 501 33.76 11.45 -10.56
C ARG A 501 34.79 10.32 -10.49
N THR A 502 34.47 9.25 -9.80
CA THR A 502 35.36 8.06 -9.65
C THR A 502 35.06 6.96 -10.67
N ARG A 503 34.13 7.17 -11.62
CA ARG A 503 33.67 6.14 -12.57
C ARG A 503 34.77 5.53 -13.45
N LYS A 504 35.82 6.28 -13.75
CA LYS A 504 36.92 5.83 -14.64
C LYS A 504 37.95 4.96 -13.93
N HIS A 505 38.08 5.12 -12.64
CA HIS A 505 39.10 4.43 -11.83
C HIS A 505 38.45 3.84 -10.58
N TYR A 506 38.95 2.68 -10.14
CA TYR A 506 38.57 2.16 -8.83
C TYR A 506 39.23 3.00 -7.74
N VAL A 507 38.46 3.35 -6.72
CA VAL A 507 38.98 4.04 -5.54
C VAL A 507 39.68 3.01 -4.68
N LEU A 508 41.00 3.12 -4.54
CA LEU A 508 41.78 2.22 -3.68
C LEU A 508 41.67 2.68 -2.24
N LEU A 509 41.03 1.87 -1.42
CA LEU A 509 40.92 2.09 0.02
C LEU A 509 41.73 1.03 0.78
N PRO A 510 42.38 1.38 1.89
CA PRO A 510 43.03 0.39 2.75
C PRO A 510 41.99 -0.56 3.35
N ARG A 511 42.39 -1.83 3.59
CA ARG A 511 41.45 -2.88 4.06
C ARG A 511 40.72 -2.50 5.35
N TRP A 512 41.39 -1.80 6.26
CA TRP A 512 40.78 -1.36 7.51
C TRP A 512 39.63 -0.35 7.30
N SER A 513 39.77 0.58 6.37
CA SER A 513 38.70 1.56 6.07
C SER A 513 37.49 0.92 5.37
N VAL A 514 37.75 -0.12 4.54
CA VAL A 514 36.64 -0.91 3.96
C VAL A 514 35.91 -1.70 5.06
N ALA A 515 36.66 -2.36 5.95
CA ALA A 515 36.05 -3.07 7.09
C ALA A 515 35.27 -2.14 8.01
N LEU A 516 35.85 -0.97 8.33
CA LEU A 516 35.17 0.05 9.13
C LEU A 516 33.88 0.54 8.45
N GLY A 517 33.91 0.80 7.14
CA GLY A 517 32.71 1.24 6.40
C GLY A 517 31.59 0.20 6.43
N TRP A 518 31.93 -1.10 6.26
CA TRP A 518 30.97 -2.19 6.40
C TRP A 518 30.45 -2.34 7.82
N ALA A 519 31.32 -2.22 8.83
CA ALA A 519 30.93 -2.29 10.24
C ALA A 519 29.98 -1.13 10.62
N LEU A 520 30.30 0.10 10.22
CA LEU A 520 29.45 1.27 10.47
C LEU A 520 28.10 1.17 9.74
N ALA A 521 28.07 0.67 8.51
CA ALA A 521 26.82 0.46 7.78
C ALA A 521 25.96 -0.60 8.47
N ALA A 522 26.53 -1.76 8.81
CA ALA A 522 25.79 -2.86 9.45
C ALA A 522 25.31 -2.47 10.87
N LEU A 523 26.17 -1.89 11.69
CA LEU A 523 25.80 -1.45 13.05
C LEU A 523 24.78 -0.30 13.02
N GLY A 524 24.94 0.65 12.08
CA GLY A 524 23.98 1.75 11.91
C GLY A 524 22.59 1.25 11.49
N MET A 525 22.52 0.34 10.52
CA MET A 525 21.24 -0.27 10.11
C MET A 525 20.62 -1.07 11.25
N LEU A 526 21.39 -1.88 11.95
CA LEU A 526 20.92 -2.67 13.09
C LEU A 526 20.44 -1.78 14.23
N ALA A 527 21.18 -0.71 14.55
CA ALA A 527 20.79 0.24 15.59
C ALA A 527 19.46 0.94 15.25
N ILE A 528 19.24 1.34 13.97
CA ILE A 528 17.98 1.94 13.53
C ILE A 528 16.82 0.96 13.69
N LEU A 529 17.00 -0.29 13.30
CA LEU A 529 15.98 -1.32 13.45
C LEU A 529 15.64 -1.56 14.93
N LEU A 530 16.67 -1.78 15.77
CA LEU A 530 16.46 -2.12 17.18
C LEU A 530 16.02 -0.95 18.05
N ALA A 531 16.34 0.29 17.68
CA ALA A 531 15.91 1.49 18.43
C ALA A 531 14.39 1.71 18.37
N ASP A 532 13.70 1.07 17.46
CA ASP A 532 12.24 1.11 17.38
C ASP A 532 11.56 0.24 18.46
N HIS A 533 12.24 -0.81 18.93
CA HIS A 533 11.68 -1.72 19.92
C HIS A 533 11.34 -1.05 21.27
N PRO A 534 12.21 -0.22 21.91
CA PRO A 534 11.85 0.49 23.14
C PRO A 534 10.66 1.44 23.00
N ILE A 535 10.41 1.95 21.78
CA ILE A 535 9.31 2.87 21.48
C ILE A 535 7.95 2.13 21.53
N GLN A 536 7.95 0.82 21.32
CA GLN A 536 6.74 -0.01 21.34
C GLN A 536 6.43 -0.61 22.72
N GLN A 537 7.23 -0.32 23.74
CA GLN A 537 7.00 -0.85 25.09
C GLN A 537 5.90 -0.09 25.84
N PRO A 538 5.21 -0.72 26.80
CA PRO A 538 4.10 -0.10 27.54
C PRO A 538 4.50 1.11 28.39
N ASP A 539 5.78 1.19 28.77
CA ASP A 539 6.37 2.27 29.57
C ASP A 539 7.05 3.36 28.71
N TYR A 540 6.86 3.30 27.39
CA TYR A 540 7.44 4.27 26.45
C TYR A 540 7.19 5.73 26.80
N GLU A 541 6.02 6.07 27.35
CA GLU A 541 5.67 7.44 27.73
C GLU A 541 6.65 8.05 28.76
N THR A 542 7.42 7.21 29.45
CA THR A 542 8.46 7.64 30.38
C THR A 542 9.72 8.16 29.68
N LEU A 543 9.93 7.83 28.40
CA LEU A 543 11.09 8.29 27.64
C LEU A 543 10.97 9.77 27.30
N PRO A 544 12.10 10.53 27.38
CA PRO A 544 12.12 11.94 27.00
C PRO A 544 11.77 12.11 25.50
N GLN A 545 10.97 13.13 25.18
CA GLN A 545 10.62 13.49 23.78
C GLN A 545 11.86 13.69 22.88
N ALA A 546 13.01 14.07 23.48
CA ALA A 546 14.28 14.21 22.78
C ALA A 546 14.74 12.90 22.11
N VAL A 547 14.37 11.74 22.67
CA VAL A 547 14.68 10.42 22.07
C VAL A 547 13.93 10.25 20.76
N ASP A 548 12.64 10.60 20.73
CA ASP A 548 11.81 10.52 19.54
C ASP A 548 12.30 11.47 18.45
N ALA A 549 12.57 12.72 18.83
CA ALA A 549 13.10 13.73 17.92
C ALA A 549 14.46 13.32 17.34
N ALA A 550 15.34 12.75 18.16
CA ALA A 550 16.63 12.25 17.73
C ALA A 550 16.48 11.04 16.77
N TYR A 551 15.65 10.06 17.13
CA TYR A 551 15.41 8.91 16.28
C TYR A 551 14.86 9.31 14.91
N GLU A 552 13.78 10.08 14.84
CA GLU A 552 13.13 10.49 13.59
C GLU A 552 14.04 11.36 12.70
N SER A 553 14.88 12.22 13.31
CA SER A 553 15.79 13.09 12.55
C SER A 553 17.03 12.36 12.02
N LEU A 554 17.60 11.41 12.80
CA LEU A 554 18.87 10.76 12.48
C LEU A 554 18.68 9.49 11.64
N SER A 555 17.66 8.67 11.93
CA SER A 555 17.46 7.34 11.33
C SER A 555 17.47 7.36 9.81
N ARG A 556 16.79 8.32 9.20
CA ARG A 556 16.66 8.49 7.73
C ARG A 556 17.98 8.75 7.04
N VAL A 557 18.78 9.67 7.59
CA VAL A 557 20.07 10.07 7.02
C VAL A 557 21.13 8.98 7.26
N CYS A 558 21.13 8.37 8.45
CA CYS A 558 22.01 7.25 8.75
C CYS A 558 21.71 6.04 7.87
N TRP A 559 20.43 5.68 7.69
CA TRP A 559 20.01 4.63 6.78
C TRP A 559 20.47 4.88 5.35
N ALA A 560 20.18 6.09 4.82
CA ALA A 560 20.60 6.50 3.48
C ALA A 560 22.12 6.43 3.33
N THR A 561 22.88 6.86 4.35
CA THR A 561 24.35 6.80 4.32
C THR A 561 24.86 5.35 4.28
N ALA A 562 24.25 4.43 5.05
CA ALA A 562 24.59 3.01 5.04
C ALA A 562 24.32 2.36 3.67
N ILE A 563 23.16 2.61 3.08
CA ILE A 563 22.84 2.14 1.71
C ILE A 563 23.79 2.76 0.67
N GLY A 564 24.10 4.06 0.81
CA GLY A 564 25.08 4.75 -0.03
C GLY A 564 26.44 4.10 0.02
N TRP A 565 26.91 3.69 1.20
CA TRP A 565 28.15 2.90 1.37
C TRP A 565 28.08 1.56 0.64
N ILE A 566 26.96 0.81 0.78
CA ILE A 566 26.77 -0.46 0.09
C ILE A 566 26.91 -0.29 -1.43
N VAL A 567 26.23 0.73 -2.01
CA VAL A 567 26.33 1.03 -3.44
C VAL A 567 27.78 1.40 -3.82
N PHE A 568 28.43 2.24 -3.03
CA PHE A 568 29.82 2.66 -3.27
C PHE A 568 30.78 1.45 -3.22
N ALA A 569 30.65 0.58 -2.23
CA ALA A 569 31.45 -0.63 -2.08
C ALA A 569 31.24 -1.61 -3.25
N CYS A 570 30.00 -1.83 -3.65
CA CYS A 570 29.67 -2.68 -4.81
C CYS A 570 30.29 -2.16 -6.11
N VAL A 571 30.24 -0.85 -6.37
CA VAL A 571 30.77 -0.21 -7.58
C VAL A 571 32.30 -0.23 -7.62
N ASN A 572 32.95 -0.16 -6.46
CA ASN A 572 34.42 -0.12 -6.36
C ASN A 572 35.07 -1.49 -6.12
N GLY A 573 34.29 -2.61 -6.17
CA GLY A 573 34.83 -3.95 -6.05
C GLY A 573 34.99 -4.46 -4.61
N TYR A 574 34.49 -3.72 -3.62
CA TYR A 574 34.51 -4.08 -2.20
C TYR A 574 33.24 -4.78 -1.72
N GLY A 575 32.28 -5.04 -2.65
CA GLY A 575 30.97 -5.61 -2.32
C GLY A 575 30.98 -7.14 -2.12
N GLY A 576 31.97 -7.87 -2.68
CA GLY A 576 32.04 -9.32 -2.58
C GLY A 576 30.71 -10.05 -2.86
N PRO A 577 30.30 -10.99 -1.98
CA PRO A 577 29.06 -11.75 -2.13
C PRO A 577 27.80 -10.87 -2.15
N ILE A 578 27.81 -9.73 -1.45
CA ILE A 578 26.69 -8.78 -1.43
C ILE A 578 26.49 -8.18 -2.82
N ASN A 579 27.58 -7.84 -3.54
CA ASN A 579 27.46 -7.35 -4.91
C ASN A 579 26.97 -8.42 -5.88
N GLU A 580 27.36 -9.68 -5.71
CA GLU A 580 26.87 -10.81 -6.52
C GLU A 580 25.37 -11.01 -6.30
N LEU A 581 24.91 -10.99 -5.05
CA LEU A 581 23.50 -11.10 -4.70
C LEU A 581 22.69 -9.94 -5.28
N LEU A 582 23.08 -8.70 -5.00
CA LEU A 582 22.34 -7.50 -5.41
C LEU A 582 22.42 -7.24 -6.93
N GLY A 583 23.50 -7.68 -7.59
CA GLY A 583 23.70 -7.56 -9.03
C GLY A 583 23.14 -8.73 -9.85
N ALA A 584 22.50 -9.72 -9.21
CA ALA A 584 21.97 -10.89 -9.89
C ALA A 584 20.96 -10.51 -10.99
N THR A 585 21.00 -11.25 -12.11
CA THR A 585 20.19 -10.94 -13.30
C THR A 585 18.68 -11.03 -13.06
N VAL A 586 18.24 -11.82 -12.07
CA VAL A 586 16.83 -11.94 -11.67
C VAL A 586 16.21 -10.60 -11.23
N TRP A 587 17.03 -9.71 -10.66
CA TRP A 587 16.56 -8.40 -10.23
C TRP A 587 16.28 -7.43 -11.37
N GLN A 588 16.76 -7.67 -12.58
CA GLN A 588 16.59 -6.76 -13.72
C GLN A 588 15.12 -6.62 -14.15
N PRO A 589 14.35 -7.69 -14.43
CA PRO A 589 12.94 -7.56 -14.77
C PRO A 589 12.11 -7.07 -13.58
N LEU A 590 12.36 -7.55 -12.36
CA LEU A 590 11.67 -7.11 -11.15
C LEU A 590 11.92 -5.62 -10.86
N GLY A 591 13.14 -5.14 -11.06
CA GLY A 591 13.48 -3.73 -10.92
C GLY A 591 12.80 -2.83 -11.98
N ARG A 592 12.43 -3.37 -13.16
CA ARG A 592 11.61 -2.64 -14.14
C ARG A 592 10.14 -2.61 -13.76
N LEU A 593 9.65 -3.60 -13.03
CA LEU A 593 8.28 -3.66 -12.52
C LEU A 593 8.08 -2.88 -11.22
N SER A 594 9.16 -2.47 -10.54
CA SER A 594 9.08 -1.89 -9.19
C SER A 594 8.17 -0.68 -9.09
N TYR A 595 8.04 0.13 -10.14
CA TYR A 595 7.13 1.28 -10.14
C TYR A 595 5.66 0.85 -10.19
N ALA A 596 5.30 -0.09 -11.04
CA ALA A 596 3.94 -0.61 -11.09
C ALA A 596 3.58 -1.40 -9.82
N ILE A 597 4.53 -2.15 -9.23
CA ILE A 597 4.35 -2.81 -7.93
C ILE A 597 4.05 -1.75 -6.87
N TYR A 598 4.85 -0.68 -6.81
CA TYR A 598 4.65 0.43 -5.90
C TYR A 598 3.26 1.06 -6.06
N LEU A 599 2.78 1.30 -7.28
CA LEU A 599 1.47 1.89 -7.51
C LEU A 599 0.32 1.00 -7.05
N LEU A 600 0.41 -0.31 -7.29
CA LEU A 600 -0.73 -1.23 -7.17
C LEU A 600 -0.85 -1.93 -5.82
N HIS A 601 0.25 -2.14 -5.07
CA HIS A 601 0.22 -2.99 -3.88
C HIS A 601 -0.77 -2.52 -2.81
N LEU A 602 -0.73 -1.24 -2.43
CA LEU A 602 -1.60 -0.74 -1.36
C LEU A 602 -3.08 -0.69 -1.74
N PRO A 603 -3.50 -0.20 -2.94
CA PRO A 603 -4.88 -0.33 -3.38
C PRO A 603 -5.40 -1.77 -3.37
N ILE A 604 -4.59 -2.74 -3.83
CA ILE A 604 -4.96 -4.17 -3.78
C ILE A 604 -5.17 -4.62 -2.33
N GLN A 605 -4.25 -4.30 -1.44
CA GLN A 605 -4.33 -4.67 -0.02
C GLN A 605 -5.55 -4.05 0.67
N LEU A 606 -5.88 -2.78 0.37
CA LEU A 606 -7.08 -2.13 0.91
C LEU A 606 -8.38 -2.74 0.37
N MET A 607 -8.42 -3.10 -0.93
CA MET A 607 -9.56 -3.84 -1.48
C MET A 607 -9.75 -5.20 -0.79
N MET A 608 -8.68 -5.91 -0.52
CA MET A 608 -8.73 -7.19 0.21
C MET A 608 -9.23 -7.00 1.65
N ALA A 609 -8.79 -5.95 2.35
CA ALA A 609 -9.27 -5.62 3.68
C ALA A 609 -10.77 -5.28 3.70
N GLY A 610 -11.22 -4.42 2.76
CA GLY A 610 -12.62 -4.03 2.63
C GLY A 610 -13.55 -5.20 2.27
N SER A 611 -13.02 -6.21 1.57
CA SER A 611 -13.75 -7.41 1.16
C SER A 611 -13.77 -8.52 2.22
N ALA A 612 -13.18 -8.32 3.40
CA ALA A 612 -13.16 -9.34 4.46
C ALA A 612 -14.59 -9.72 4.90
N ARG A 613 -14.91 -11.02 4.87
CA ARG A 613 -16.22 -11.59 5.30
C ARG A 613 -16.19 -12.10 6.72
N LEU A 614 -15.01 -12.39 7.25
CA LEU A 614 -14.79 -12.97 8.58
C LEU A 614 -13.67 -12.23 9.29
N PRO A 615 -13.69 -12.17 10.62
CA PRO A 615 -12.56 -11.67 11.40
C PRO A 615 -11.30 -12.49 11.15
N TYR A 616 -10.18 -11.79 10.99
CA TYR A 616 -8.87 -12.40 10.75
C TYR A 616 -8.26 -12.95 12.05
N TYR A 617 -7.80 -14.19 12.04
CA TYR A 617 -7.01 -14.73 13.15
C TYR A 617 -5.54 -14.40 12.93
N PHE A 618 -5.00 -13.50 13.76
CA PHE A 618 -3.63 -13.01 13.62
C PHE A 618 -2.60 -14.02 14.08
N THR A 619 -1.68 -14.40 13.20
CA THR A 619 -0.41 -15.08 13.49
C THR A 619 0.63 -14.67 12.43
N ASP A 620 1.92 -14.67 12.78
CA ASP A 620 2.99 -14.38 11.83
C ASP A 620 2.99 -15.34 10.63
N LEU A 621 2.64 -16.61 10.85
CA LEU A 621 2.56 -17.59 9.76
C LEU A 621 1.47 -17.25 8.75
N LEU A 622 0.27 -16.89 9.21
CA LEU A 622 -0.83 -16.48 8.33
C LEU A 622 -0.53 -15.14 7.66
N ALA A 623 0.09 -14.19 8.37
CA ALA A 623 0.53 -12.93 7.78
C ALA A 623 1.58 -13.14 6.68
N ALA A 624 2.55 -14.03 6.90
CA ALA A 624 3.53 -14.40 5.89
C ALA A 624 2.89 -15.11 4.69
N TYR A 625 1.94 -16.03 4.91
CA TYR A 625 1.22 -16.68 3.82
C TYR A 625 0.44 -15.68 2.97
N GLN A 626 -0.26 -14.75 3.60
CA GLN A 626 -0.98 -13.68 2.89
C GLN A 626 -0.03 -12.76 2.12
N PHE A 627 1.11 -12.40 2.70
CA PHE A 627 2.14 -11.61 2.01
C PHE A 627 2.57 -12.25 0.69
N TRP A 628 2.80 -13.57 0.66
CA TRP A 628 3.16 -14.27 -0.59
C TRP A 628 2.02 -14.25 -1.60
N GLY A 629 0.78 -14.33 -1.16
CA GLY A 629 -0.40 -14.14 -2.01
C GLY A 629 -0.47 -12.72 -2.58
N ASP A 630 -0.33 -11.72 -1.70
CA ASP A 630 -0.38 -10.30 -2.06
C ASP A 630 0.72 -9.93 -3.08
N ILE A 631 1.97 -10.37 -2.86
CA ILE A 631 3.08 -10.06 -3.76
C ILE A 631 2.92 -10.77 -5.11
N GLY A 632 2.46 -12.02 -5.12
CA GLY A 632 2.21 -12.78 -6.35
C GLY A 632 1.13 -12.13 -7.20
N PHE A 633 0.00 -11.76 -6.59
CA PHE A 633 -1.08 -11.06 -7.26
C PHE A 633 -0.66 -9.66 -7.75
N THR A 634 0.03 -8.89 -6.89
CA THR A 634 0.56 -7.58 -7.25
C THR A 634 1.54 -7.65 -8.41
N LEU A 635 2.46 -8.64 -8.44
CA LEU A 635 3.40 -8.83 -9.55
C LEU A 635 2.68 -9.11 -10.87
N THR A 636 1.63 -9.93 -10.83
CA THR A 636 0.83 -10.27 -12.02
C THR A 636 0.14 -9.03 -12.58
N LEU A 637 -0.52 -8.25 -11.70
CA LEU A 637 -1.17 -7.00 -12.10
C LEU A 637 -0.15 -5.93 -12.52
N ALA A 638 0.99 -5.83 -11.86
CA ALA A 638 2.06 -4.90 -12.21
C ALA A 638 2.65 -5.18 -13.60
N LEU A 639 2.77 -6.46 -13.98
CA LEU A 639 3.15 -6.85 -15.33
C LEU A 639 2.16 -6.31 -16.37
N LEU A 640 0.87 -6.55 -16.16
CA LEU A 640 -0.18 -6.07 -17.04
C LEU A 640 -0.22 -4.54 -17.09
N TRP A 641 -0.13 -3.89 -15.93
CA TRP A 641 -0.14 -2.43 -15.81
C TRP A 641 1.02 -1.78 -16.56
N THR A 642 2.22 -2.32 -16.39
CA THR A 642 3.42 -1.85 -17.11
C THR A 642 3.26 -2.01 -18.62
N LEU A 643 2.70 -3.13 -19.08
CA LEU A 643 2.51 -3.39 -20.51
C LEU A 643 1.45 -2.49 -21.14
N LEU A 644 0.40 -2.12 -20.41
CA LEU A 644 -0.71 -1.31 -20.90
C LEU A 644 -0.45 0.21 -20.79
N PHE A 645 0.14 0.67 -19.69
CA PHE A 645 0.20 2.11 -19.38
C PHE A 645 1.61 2.70 -19.36
N GLU A 646 2.66 1.92 -19.06
CA GLU A 646 4.03 2.42 -18.96
C GLU A 646 4.83 2.21 -20.26
N SER A 647 4.87 0.98 -20.75
CA SER A 647 5.69 0.61 -21.92
C SER A 647 5.28 1.31 -23.22
N PRO A 648 3.97 1.46 -23.55
CA PRO A 648 3.55 2.19 -24.74
C PRO A 648 3.94 3.65 -24.72
N ILE A 649 3.82 4.33 -23.59
CA ILE A 649 4.18 5.74 -23.45
C ILE A 649 5.69 5.96 -23.68
N ILE A 650 6.53 5.07 -23.14
CA ILE A 650 7.98 5.08 -23.43
C ILE A 650 8.24 4.88 -24.93
N GLY A 651 7.43 4.07 -25.60
CA GLY A 651 7.46 3.85 -27.05
C GLY A 651 7.09 5.13 -27.83
N LEU A 652 5.98 5.77 -27.45
CA LEU A 652 5.51 7.04 -28.04
C LEU A 652 6.51 8.18 -27.82
N GLU A 653 7.06 8.29 -26.62
CA GLU A 653 8.09 9.27 -26.29
C GLU A 653 9.30 9.15 -27.22
N ARG A 654 9.79 7.93 -27.44
CA ARG A 654 10.89 7.68 -28.38
C ARG A 654 10.53 8.02 -29.83
N MET A 655 9.28 7.87 -30.22
CA MET A 655 8.79 8.23 -31.54
C MET A 655 8.72 9.75 -31.72
N LEU A 656 8.24 10.48 -30.70
CA LEU A 656 8.04 11.93 -30.76
C LEU A 656 9.34 12.71 -30.55
N PHE A 657 10.19 12.28 -29.61
CA PHE A 657 11.38 13.02 -29.21
C PHE A 657 12.70 12.31 -29.59
N GLY A 658 12.63 11.09 -30.11
CA GLY A 658 13.79 10.35 -30.58
C GLY A 658 14.38 11.02 -31.83
N ARG A 659 15.47 11.76 -31.65
CA ARG A 659 16.26 12.34 -32.78
C ARG A 659 16.66 11.25 -33.75
N GLY A 660 16.51 11.57 -35.02
CA GLY A 660 16.76 10.71 -36.17
C GLY A 660 18.01 9.83 -36.09
N LYS A 661 17.82 8.63 -36.57
CA LYS A 661 18.78 7.58 -36.93
C LYS A 661 20.25 7.86 -36.65
N SER A 662 20.78 7.27 -35.56
CA SER A 662 22.21 6.98 -35.52
C SER A 662 22.54 5.91 -36.56
N PRO A 663 23.62 6.05 -37.33
CA PRO A 663 24.04 5.07 -38.35
C PRO A 663 24.30 3.66 -37.80
N ALA A 664 24.40 3.50 -36.47
CA ALA A 664 24.62 2.22 -35.78
C ALA A 664 23.42 1.26 -35.77
N ASP A 665 22.19 1.75 -36.01
CA ASP A 665 20.97 0.91 -36.04
C ASP A 665 20.79 0.14 -37.38
N LYS A 666 21.56 0.43 -38.38
CA LYS A 666 21.53 -0.28 -39.68
C LYS A 666 22.35 -1.57 -39.72
N GLY A 667 23.19 -1.82 -38.71
CA GLY A 667 24.10 -2.96 -38.68
C GLY A 667 23.66 -4.18 -37.83
N SER A 668 22.59 -4.06 -37.04
CA SER A 668 22.18 -5.13 -36.10
C SER A 668 21.04 -6.04 -36.58
N LEU A 669 20.47 -5.74 -37.76
CA LEU A 669 19.36 -6.55 -38.35
C LEU A 669 19.80 -7.51 -39.45
N GLU A 670 21.12 -7.56 -39.78
CA GLU A 670 21.62 -8.36 -40.92
C GLU A 670 22.60 -9.46 -40.54
N LYS A 671 22.71 -9.86 -39.26
CA LYS A 671 23.58 -10.96 -38.84
C LYS A 671 22.88 -11.94 -37.90
N ASP A 672 21.92 -12.67 -38.43
CA ASP A 672 21.51 -13.99 -37.95
C ASP A 672 21.11 -14.88 -39.13
N THR A 673 22.04 -15.09 -40.05
CA THR A 673 22.10 -16.26 -40.93
C THR A 673 23.48 -16.90 -40.78
N PRO A 674 23.55 -18.23 -40.54
CA PRO A 674 24.83 -18.89 -40.47
C PRO A 674 25.33 -19.12 -41.89
N ASN A 675 26.43 -18.50 -42.28
CA ASN A 675 27.23 -18.95 -43.42
C ASN A 675 28.64 -19.31 -42.98
N ALA A 676 29.03 -20.49 -43.39
CA ALA A 676 30.31 -21.09 -43.24
C ALA A 676 31.38 -20.41 -44.11
N ASP A 677 32.64 -20.54 -43.63
CA ASP A 677 33.92 -20.44 -44.33
C ASP A 677 34.45 -19.09 -44.85
N ASN A 678 35.54 -18.68 -44.31
CA ASN A 678 36.90 -18.47 -44.83
C ASN A 678 37.60 -17.30 -44.20
N GLY A 679 38.83 -17.56 -43.73
CA GLY A 679 39.71 -16.68 -43.01
C GLY A 679 40.29 -15.56 -43.89
N SER A 680 40.59 -14.48 -43.21
CA SER A 680 41.81 -13.66 -43.41
C SER A 680 41.86 -12.50 -42.43
N GLU A 681 43.01 -12.22 -41.92
CA GLU A 681 43.40 -11.16 -40.99
C GLU A 681 43.05 -9.73 -41.49
N ALA A 682 42.47 -8.91 -40.62
CA ALA A 682 42.56 -7.44 -40.80
C ALA A 682 42.33 -6.69 -39.48
N ARG A 683 43.30 -5.94 -39.12
CA ARG A 683 43.52 -4.79 -38.21
C ARG A 683 42.32 -4.23 -37.46
N VAL A 684 42.49 -4.20 -36.13
CA VAL A 684 41.65 -3.55 -35.13
C VAL A 684 41.80 -2.00 -35.19
N ILE A 685 40.69 -1.31 -35.43
CA ILE A 685 40.53 0.12 -35.14
C ILE A 685 39.41 0.25 -34.08
N PRO A 686 39.59 0.99 -32.99
CA PRO A 686 38.59 1.04 -31.94
C PRO A 686 37.42 1.95 -32.33
N LYS A 687 36.24 1.37 -32.49
CA LYS A 687 34.99 2.11 -32.66
C LYS A 687 34.44 2.60 -31.32
N SER A 688 34.10 3.86 -31.29
CA SER A 688 33.45 4.62 -30.23
C SER A 688 32.22 3.94 -29.66
N LEU A 689 32.18 3.78 -28.33
CA LEU A 689 31.06 3.28 -27.53
C LEU A 689 29.84 4.21 -27.65
N SER A 690 28.77 3.73 -28.24
CA SER A 690 27.46 4.35 -28.10
C SER A 690 26.82 3.90 -26.78
N LEU A 691 26.77 4.78 -25.78
CA LEU A 691 26.11 4.56 -24.51
C LEU A 691 24.60 4.68 -24.70
N THR A 692 23.92 3.55 -24.57
CA THR A 692 22.47 3.52 -24.32
C THR A 692 22.22 4.09 -22.91
N ILE A 693 21.58 5.25 -22.82
CA ILE A 693 21.18 5.87 -21.56
C ILE A 693 20.11 4.94 -20.94
N GLN A 694 20.52 4.09 -19.99
CA GLN A 694 19.58 3.52 -19.02
C GLN A 694 19.22 4.64 -18.05
N THR A 695 18.20 5.41 -18.41
CA THR A 695 17.54 6.28 -17.44
C THR A 695 16.96 5.45 -16.32
N ALA A 696 17.32 5.77 -15.10
CA ALA A 696 16.82 5.13 -13.91
C ALA A 696 15.30 5.12 -13.88
N ARG A 697 14.72 3.93 -13.76
CA ARG A 697 13.34 3.77 -13.31
C ARG A 697 13.35 3.88 -11.79
N LEU A 698 12.46 4.68 -11.24
CA LEU A 698 12.07 4.55 -9.83
C LEU A 698 11.43 3.21 -9.60
#